data_0ebb29bcb4b05750cb8d7ee880f27ad2
#
_entry.id   0ebb29bcb4b05750cb8d7ee880f27ad2
#
_cell.length_a   1.000
_cell.length_b   1.000
_cell.length_c   1.000
_cell.angle_alpha   90.00
_cell.angle_beta   90.00
_cell.angle_gamma   90.00
#
_symmetry.space_group_name_H-M   'P 1'
#
loop_
_entity.id
_entity.type
_entity.pdbx_description
1 polymer ?
#
loop_
_entity_poly.entity_id
_entity_poly.type
_entity_poly.pdbx_seq_one_letter_code
_entity_poly.pdbx_strand_id
1 'polypeptide(L)'
;MRKLIFTFFLASCLVSMARAQAPAQSATNPKDYTAYVVGYAHMDMAWLWRWEESIHDIMYNTFTNQIRLMDLNPDYTFAQDQAVVLDSMEHFYPDVFKGLQEKARTGNFVPATSGWVQMDENVSDGESLVRQFLYGQKYSKEKFGHYVRFAWQPDVFGHPETMPQIAHKAGIEFYVFNRPHDPTRPPIIWWQGLDGSRVLGYTTPGEYTQTMDHEHTTVLGMRNADRAGVKNILVLYGMGDHGGGPNPEDIAGIARLNASPDDVRVIPTNVANYIDILLTEKKDFPVYEKEMNPVFPGCYTTQVDMKRHNRQTEQLLLNAEKMSELAVAFGYRDYYPVRDISAAWKLALLNQAHDLAAGSGIGPIYADAAIQYQEIFERGNRALKFSLENLGLQLDTRGEGVPLVVYNPQSWDRTGLVTAEVSAFSLPARMVALHGEETIPVQVLKSPAKTGARQTATVAFVAQKVPQMGLKLYRLVPDTGSAKAAASSLRVGAEPRPYLENEFLRVEINPETGNIARLYDKVNKREAFHGEGNSLTAWEDTAEQALKTSKEYAGPAWDTGLTGKKWDINKAARVEITEQGPARATIRVAHRFRDSQFLQDISLIAGEPRVDVAMTLDWYERATFLKAGFPVSVKSSKVSAEIPYGVIERDQTGEEAVMGKWVDISSPDYGVAIMNNGRNGYDAKDNAIHLSVIRGPWAPDPRADEGEHVFGYSIYPHHGSWRDGKVQFQALAFNSPLLAMQEPQHASPQEQWAGKKGGLPDAYSFVKTGSDHVVLYALKQMEGFYDTDAIARFVECEGREGDVTIELPLKVRATETTLLEDVSVGPLGEGTTLHFHMKPWEIKTLRLTREQ
;
A
#
# COMPACT_ATOMS: atom_id res chain seq x y z
N MET A 1 -29.76 5.76 -21.94
CA MET A 1 -28.75 5.41 -20.93
C MET A 1 -28.97 6.11 -19.57
N ARG A 2 -29.14 7.44 -19.47
CA ARG A 2 -29.38 8.12 -18.18
C ARG A 2 -30.60 7.61 -17.35
N LYS A 3 -31.64 7.11 -17.97
CA LYS A 3 -32.83 6.61 -17.25
C LYS A 3 -32.71 5.16 -16.74
N LEU A 4 -31.78 4.36 -17.26
CA LEU A 4 -31.57 2.98 -16.75
C LEU A 4 -30.69 2.94 -15.50
N ILE A 5 -29.76 3.87 -15.35
CA ILE A 5 -28.85 3.95 -14.17
C ILE A 5 -29.65 4.40 -12.93
N PHE A 6 -30.55 5.36 -13.09
CA PHE A 6 -31.40 5.83 -11.96
C PHE A 6 -32.43 4.80 -11.47
N THR A 7 -32.84 3.87 -12.31
CA THR A 7 -33.82 2.83 -11.92
C THR A 7 -33.16 1.68 -11.16
N PHE A 8 -31.86 1.44 -11.30
CA PHE A 8 -31.12 0.43 -10.52
C PHE A 8 -30.82 0.89 -9.09
N PHE A 9 -30.56 2.17 -8.86
CA PHE A 9 -30.30 2.70 -7.51
C PHE A 9 -31.57 2.76 -6.62
N LEU A 10 -32.76 2.96 -7.20
CA LEU A 10 -34.01 2.91 -6.41
C LEU A 10 -34.45 1.48 -6.04
N ALA A 11 -33.94 0.46 -6.73
CA ALA A 11 -34.28 -0.95 -6.45
C ALA A 11 -33.46 -1.52 -5.29
N SER A 12 -32.25 -1.04 -5.00
CA SER A 12 -31.42 -1.52 -3.90
C SER A 12 -31.89 -1.03 -2.52
N CYS A 13 -32.61 0.09 -2.45
CA CYS A 13 -33.21 0.56 -1.19
C CYS A 13 -34.50 -0.18 -0.77
N LEU A 14 -35.06 -1.02 -1.61
CA LEU A 14 -36.36 -1.67 -1.34
C LEU A 14 -36.30 -3.14 -0.96
N VAL A 15 -35.15 -3.80 -0.98
CA VAL A 15 -35.04 -5.26 -0.73
C VAL A 15 -34.62 -5.64 0.69
N SER A 16 -34.13 -4.72 1.53
CA SER A 16 -33.69 -5.06 2.90
C SER A 16 -34.79 -5.01 3.99
N MET A 17 -36.06 -4.94 3.64
CA MET A 17 -37.15 -5.12 4.63
C MET A 17 -37.54 -6.58 4.80
N ALA A 18 -36.61 -7.46 5.20
CA ALA A 18 -36.99 -8.69 5.87
C ALA A 18 -37.38 -8.35 7.31
N ARG A 19 -38.68 -8.39 7.60
CA ARG A 19 -39.22 -8.28 8.95
C ARG A 19 -38.55 -9.31 9.88
N ALA A 20 -37.51 -8.93 10.57
CA ALA A 20 -37.11 -9.58 11.80
C ALA A 20 -38.14 -9.16 12.87
N GLN A 21 -38.87 -10.12 13.46
CA GLN A 21 -39.71 -9.88 14.61
C GLN A 21 -38.85 -9.24 15.72
N ALA A 22 -39.18 -8.01 16.08
CA ALA A 22 -38.58 -7.31 17.19
C ALA A 22 -38.81 -8.09 18.49
N PRO A 23 -37.79 -8.28 19.35
CA PRO A 23 -37.99 -8.71 20.73
C PRO A 23 -38.81 -7.66 21.46
N ALA A 24 -39.66 -8.09 22.40
CA ALA A 24 -40.53 -7.25 23.19
C ALA A 24 -39.75 -6.08 23.83
N GLN A 25 -40.07 -4.86 23.44
CA GLN A 25 -39.48 -3.62 23.98
C GLN A 25 -39.83 -3.55 25.49
N SER A 26 -38.80 -3.51 26.33
CA SER A 26 -38.93 -2.89 27.64
C SER A 26 -39.33 -1.42 27.43
N ALA A 27 -40.26 -0.89 28.23
CA ALA A 27 -40.74 0.49 28.13
C ALA A 27 -39.62 1.48 28.60
N THR A 28 -38.55 1.60 27.83
CA THR A 28 -37.51 2.58 28.08
C THR A 28 -37.97 3.92 27.53
N ASN A 29 -37.90 4.97 28.40
CA ASN A 29 -38.23 6.33 28.00
C ASN A 29 -37.17 6.87 27.05
N PRO A 30 -37.49 7.25 25.79
CA PRO A 30 -36.51 7.81 24.87
C PRO A 30 -35.75 9.03 25.44
N LYS A 31 -36.38 9.81 26.35
CA LYS A 31 -35.74 10.97 27.01
C LYS A 31 -34.59 10.59 27.96
N ASP A 32 -34.40 9.31 28.28
CA ASP A 32 -33.22 8.82 29.03
C ASP A 32 -31.97 8.72 28.18
N TYR A 33 -32.11 8.84 26.85
CA TYR A 33 -31.00 8.81 25.89
C TYR A 33 -30.73 10.20 25.33
N THR A 34 -29.46 10.41 24.95
CA THR A 34 -29.04 11.63 24.26
C THR A 34 -28.28 11.28 22.99
N ALA A 35 -28.79 11.76 21.86
CA ALA A 35 -28.06 11.76 20.58
C ALA A 35 -27.24 13.05 20.49
N TYR A 36 -25.93 12.90 20.51
CA TYR A 36 -25.00 13.96 20.17
C TYR A 36 -24.83 13.95 18.67
N VAL A 37 -25.13 15.07 17.99
CA VAL A 37 -25.24 15.09 16.54
C VAL A 37 -24.19 16.01 15.94
N VAL A 38 -23.60 15.57 14.81
CA VAL A 38 -22.62 16.31 14.02
C VAL A 38 -23.07 16.32 12.58
N GLY A 39 -23.23 17.49 11.99
CA GLY A 39 -23.45 17.64 10.56
C GLY A 39 -22.23 17.18 9.79
N TYR A 40 -22.43 16.41 8.74
CA TYR A 40 -21.36 15.84 7.95
C TYR A 40 -21.75 15.78 6.46
N ALA A 41 -20.77 15.92 5.60
CA ALA A 41 -20.88 15.66 4.16
C ALA A 41 -19.72 14.75 3.75
N HIS A 42 -20.02 13.48 3.52
CA HIS A 42 -19.08 12.62 2.83
C HIS A 42 -18.82 13.16 1.43
N MET A 43 -17.57 13.21 1.01
CA MET A 43 -17.17 13.73 -0.29
C MET A 43 -16.17 12.78 -0.94
N ASP A 44 -16.60 12.09 -2.00
CA ASP A 44 -15.69 11.30 -2.80
C ASP A 44 -14.83 12.21 -3.67
N MET A 45 -13.52 12.01 -3.60
CA MET A 45 -12.56 12.82 -4.34
C MET A 45 -12.74 12.70 -5.84
N ALA A 46 -13.02 11.49 -6.28
CA ALA A 46 -13.41 11.14 -7.64
C ALA A 46 -14.07 9.74 -7.58
N TRP A 47 -15.26 9.61 -8.11
CA TRP A 47 -16.03 8.36 -8.14
C TRP A 47 -16.88 8.25 -9.41
N LEU A 48 -18.14 8.72 -9.38
CA LEU A 48 -19.01 8.84 -10.55
C LEU A 48 -18.86 10.19 -11.26
N TRP A 49 -17.92 10.98 -10.81
CA TRP A 49 -17.50 12.29 -11.31
C TRP A 49 -16.00 12.45 -11.16
N ARG A 50 -15.43 13.44 -11.86
CA ARG A 50 -14.00 13.72 -11.87
C ARG A 50 -13.59 14.67 -10.75
N TRP A 51 -12.30 14.68 -10.41
CA TRP A 51 -11.70 15.55 -9.41
C TRP A 51 -11.97 17.06 -9.61
N GLU A 52 -12.01 17.51 -10.87
CA GLU A 52 -12.36 18.91 -11.18
C GLU A 52 -13.78 19.27 -10.73
N GLU A 53 -14.75 18.38 -10.92
CA GLU A 53 -16.13 18.55 -10.44
C GLU A 53 -16.16 18.58 -8.91
N SER A 54 -15.37 17.72 -8.25
CA SER A 54 -15.27 17.73 -6.79
C SER A 54 -14.83 19.09 -6.25
N ILE A 55 -13.79 19.70 -6.86
CA ILE A 55 -13.27 21.01 -6.40
C ILE A 55 -14.24 22.14 -6.71
N HIS A 56 -14.69 22.25 -7.98
CA HIS A 56 -15.33 23.47 -8.49
C HIS A 56 -16.84 23.49 -8.34
N ASP A 57 -17.46 22.33 -8.08
CA ASP A 57 -18.91 22.23 -7.85
C ASP A 57 -19.20 21.69 -6.43
N ILE A 58 -18.78 20.48 -6.14
CA ILE A 58 -19.17 19.78 -4.89
C ILE A 58 -18.67 20.52 -3.64
N MET A 59 -17.37 20.73 -3.54
CA MET A 59 -16.74 21.35 -2.35
C MET A 59 -17.16 22.80 -2.23
N TYR A 60 -17.12 23.57 -3.33
CA TYR A 60 -17.46 24.99 -3.31
C TYR A 60 -18.89 25.22 -2.84
N ASN A 61 -19.86 24.51 -3.43
CA ASN A 61 -21.27 24.65 -3.06
C ASN A 61 -21.55 24.16 -1.65
N THR A 62 -20.98 23.02 -1.26
CA THR A 62 -21.15 22.48 0.09
C THR A 62 -20.66 23.48 1.13
N PHE A 63 -19.42 23.94 1.07
CA PHE A 63 -18.88 24.81 2.10
C PHE A 63 -19.54 26.19 2.12
N THR A 64 -19.85 26.76 0.97
CA THR A 64 -20.58 28.04 0.89
C THR A 64 -21.95 27.93 1.58
N ASN A 65 -22.68 26.84 1.34
CA ASN A 65 -23.97 26.58 1.98
C ASN A 65 -23.82 26.30 3.46
N GLN A 66 -22.82 25.48 3.88
CA GLN A 66 -22.62 25.15 5.28
C GLN A 66 -22.18 26.36 6.12
N ILE A 67 -21.32 27.24 5.60
CA ILE A 67 -20.97 28.51 6.25
C ILE A 67 -22.23 29.34 6.51
N ARG A 68 -23.11 29.49 5.48
CA ARG A 68 -24.37 30.21 5.63
C ARG A 68 -25.30 29.59 6.69
N LEU A 69 -25.37 28.25 6.74
CA LEU A 69 -26.19 27.56 7.74
C LEU A 69 -25.64 27.74 9.15
N MET A 70 -24.31 27.76 9.32
CA MET A 70 -23.66 28.08 10.60
C MET A 70 -23.89 29.56 11.02
N ASP A 71 -23.99 30.48 10.06
CA ASP A 71 -24.35 31.89 10.34
C ASP A 71 -25.77 32.02 10.85
N LEU A 72 -26.70 31.25 10.30
CA LEU A 72 -28.13 31.31 10.66
C LEU A 72 -28.47 30.49 11.92
N ASN A 73 -27.64 29.53 12.29
CA ASN A 73 -27.90 28.59 13.39
C ASN A 73 -26.64 28.47 14.26
N PRO A 74 -26.50 29.33 15.30
CA PRO A 74 -25.26 29.39 16.09
C PRO A 74 -24.87 28.08 16.81
N ASP A 75 -25.82 27.21 17.11
CA ASP A 75 -25.59 25.90 17.73
C ASP A 75 -25.25 24.80 16.73
N TYR A 76 -25.36 25.07 15.44
CA TYR A 76 -25.10 24.10 14.39
C TYR A 76 -23.60 23.82 14.24
N THR A 77 -23.24 22.54 14.15
CA THR A 77 -21.86 22.08 13.93
C THR A 77 -21.76 21.27 12.63
N PHE A 78 -20.70 21.49 11.87
CA PHE A 78 -20.41 20.78 10.64
C PHE A 78 -18.95 20.32 10.60
N ALA A 79 -18.72 19.06 10.23
CA ALA A 79 -17.40 18.43 10.16
C ALA A 79 -16.95 18.11 8.73
N GLN A 80 -15.64 18.20 8.48
CA GLN A 80 -14.98 17.71 7.27
C GLN A 80 -13.69 16.97 7.63
N ASP A 81 -13.50 15.77 7.08
CA ASP A 81 -12.52 14.78 7.51
C ASP A 81 -11.27 14.67 6.64
N GLN A 82 -11.30 15.12 5.40
CA GLN A 82 -10.20 14.96 4.46
C GLN A 82 -9.41 16.27 4.29
N ALA A 83 -8.10 16.21 4.58
CA ALA A 83 -7.24 17.39 4.49
C ALA A 83 -7.12 17.93 3.08
N VAL A 84 -7.11 17.06 2.06
CA VAL A 84 -7.02 17.47 0.65
C VAL A 84 -8.21 18.33 0.19
N VAL A 85 -9.39 18.10 0.78
CA VAL A 85 -10.59 18.91 0.52
C VAL A 85 -10.36 20.36 0.96
N LEU A 86 -9.81 20.54 2.16
CA LEU A 86 -9.51 21.87 2.69
C LEU A 86 -8.28 22.51 2.02
N ASP A 87 -7.25 21.72 1.67
CA ASP A 87 -6.08 22.17 0.89
C ASP A 87 -6.53 22.71 -0.49
N SER A 88 -7.51 22.04 -1.11
CA SER A 88 -8.11 22.49 -2.37
C SER A 88 -8.91 23.79 -2.20
N MET A 89 -9.69 23.93 -1.13
CA MET A 89 -10.39 25.16 -0.83
C MET A 89 -9.43 26.32 -0.54
N GLU A 90 -8.37 26.08 0.19
CA GLU A 90 -7.33 27.09 0.43
C GLU A 90 -6.70 27.57 -0.87
N HIS A 91 -6.45 26.65 -1.80
CA HIS A 91 -5.80 26.97 -3.07
C HIS A 91 -6.73 27.66 -4.08
N PHE A 92 -7.93 27.12 -4.29
CA PHE A 92 -8.83 27.58 -5.36
C PHE A 92 -9.86 28.61 -4.88
N TYR A 93 -10.26 28.57 -3.61
CA TYR A 93 -11.30 29.41 -3.02
C TYR A 93 -10.90 29.95 -1.64
N PRO A 94 -9.82 30.76 -1.56
CA PRO A 94 -9.24 31.19 -0.28
C PRO A 94 -10.19 31.95 0.62
N ASP A 95 -11.19 32.66 0.06
CA ASP A 95 -12.20 33.36 0.87
C ASP A 95 -13.17 32.38 1.56
N VAL A 96 -13.55 31.29 0.89
CA VAL A 96 -14.35 30.20 1.48
C VAL A 96 -13.55 29.53 2.59
N PHE A 97 -12.29 29.20 2.33
CA PHE A 97 -11.39 28.60 3.33
C PHE A 97 -11.23 29.49 4.56
N LYS A 98 -11.06 30.79 4.38
CA LYS A 98 -11.03 31.75 5.50
C LYS A 98 -12.32 31.76 6.30
N GLY A 99 -13.48 31.69 5.63
CA GLY A 99 -14.78 31.54 6.28
C GLY A 99 -14.84 30.27 7.15
N LEU A 100 -14.32 29.12 6.67
CA LEU A 100 -14.22 27.89 7.45
C LEU A 100 -13.29 28.03 8.65
N GLN A 101 -12.16 28.73 8.51
CA GLN A 101 -11.27 29.00 9.64
C GLN A 101 -11.94 29.90 10.71
N GLU A 102 -12.75 30.87 10.30
CA GLU A 102 -13.54 31.69 11.24
C GLU A 102 -14.56 30.85 11.98
N LYS A 103 -15.27 29.93 11.31
CA LYS A 103 -16.20 28.99 11.92
C LYS A 103 -15.53 27.96 12.80
N ALA A 104 -14.31 27.55 12.50
CA ALA A 104 -13.52 26.69 13.38
C ALA A 104 -13.17 27.39 14.71
N ARG A 105 -12.85 28.70 14.68
CA ARG A 105 -12.58 29.47 15.92
C ARG A 105 -13.81 29.62 16.82
N THR A 106 -15.02 29.63 16.26
CA THR A 106 -16.28 29.64 17.01
C THR A 106 -16.76 28.26 17.44
N GLY A 107 -16.14 27.18 16.94
CA GLY A 107 -16.52 25.80 17.23
C GLY A 107 -17.63 25.22 16.37
N ASN A 108 -18.16 25.99 15.41
CA ASN A 108 -19.19 25.52 14.48
C ASN A 108 -18.65 24.63 13.39
N PHE A 109 -17.45 24.93 12.87
CA PHE A 109 -16.75 24.04 11.92
C PHE A 109 -15.78 23.15 12.68
N VAL A 110 -15.84 21.85 12.45
CA VAL A 110 -14.99 20.82 13.04
C VAL A 110 -14.02 20.29 11.97
N PRO A 111 -12.77 20.76 11.93
CA PRO A 111 -11.76 20.21 11.04
C PRO A 111 -11.36 18.82 11.56
N ALA A 112 -11.96 17.78 10.99
CA ALA A 112 -11.74 16.39 11.35
C ALA A 112 -10.60 15.73 10.52
N THR A 113 -9.69 16.53 9.99
CA THR A 113 -8.65 16.18 9.01
C THR A 113 -7.54 15.32 9.61
N SER A 114 -7.89 14.15 10.15
CA SER A 114 -6.90 13.19 10.64
C SER A 114 -6.11 12.55 9.51
N GLY A 115 -6.70 12.36 8.32
CA GLY A 115 -6.07 11.82 7.11
C GLY A 115 -5.98 12.84 5.98
N TRP A 116 -5.09 12.57 5.01
CA TRP A 116 -5.04 13.34 3.76
C TRP A 116 -6.31 13.13 2.94
N VAL A 117 -6.75 11.85 2.82
CA VAL A 117 -8.03 11.40 2.27
C VAL A 117 -8.66 10.35 3.17
N GLN A 118 -9.89 9.91 2.89
CA GLN A 118 -10.39 8.60 3.32
C GLN A 118 -9.75 7.53 2.44
N MET A 119 -8.65 6.97 2.93
CA MET A 119 -7.79 6.07 2.16
C MET A 119 -8.31 4.63 2.11
N ASP A 120 -8.02 3.92 1.02
CA ASP A 120 -8.09 2.46 1.01
C ASP A 120 -6.98 1.90 1.91
N GLU A 121 -7.37 1.25 2.99
CA GLU A 121 -6.47 0.73 4.01
C GLU A 121 -5.92 -0.66 3.69
N ASN A 122 -6.45 -1.34 2.70
CA ASN A 122 -6.09 -2.70 2.33
C ASN A 122 -5.03 -2.78 1.23
N VAL A 123 -5.12 -1.92 0.20
CA VAL A 123 -4.18 -1.96 -0.94
C VAL A 123 -3.00 -1.00 -0.76
N SER A 124 -3.09 -0.05 0.17
CA SER A 124 -2.02 0.88 0.53
C SER A 124 -0.95 0.19 1.38
N ASP A 125 0.32 0.60 1.21
CA ASP A 125 1.43 0.13 2.07
C ASP A 125 1.32 0.76 3.47
N GLY A 126 1.90 0.10 4.48
CA GLY A 126 1.88 0.61 5.86
C GLY A 126 2.46 2.01 6.01
N GLU A 127 3.53 2.35 5.26
CA GLU A 127 4.08 3.71 5.29
C GLU A 127 3.14 4.72 4.63
N SER A 128 2.40 4.35 3.59
CA SER A 128 1.37 5.20 3.00
C SER A 128 0.28 5.53 4.02
N LEU A 129 -0.19 4.55 4.80
CA LEU A 129 -1.18 4.79 5.86
C LEU A 129 -0.64 5.73 6.94
N VAL A 130 0.63 5.57 7.31
CA VAL A 130 1.30 6.54 8.21
C VAL A 130 1.32 7.94 7.60
N ARG A 131 1.62 8.08 6.30
CA ARG A 131 1.66 9.36 5.61
C ARG A 131 0.28 10.00 5.49
N GLN A 132 -0.77 9.22 5.30
CA GLN A 132 -2.13 9.73 5.32
C GLN A 132 -2.40 10.50 6.60
N PHE A 133 -2.13 9.88 7.77
CA PHE A 133 -2.27 10.55 9.07
C PHE A 133 -1.26 11.69 9.25
N LEU A 134 0.00 11.49 8.91
CA LEU A 134 1.04 12.52 9.06
C LEU A 134 0.66 13.82 8.32
N TYR A 135 0.27 13.72 7.04
CA TYR A 135 -0.09 14.87 6.22
C TYR A 135 -1.39 15.52 6.69
N GLY A 136 -2.42 14.72 7.02
CA GLY A 136 -3.69 15.23 7.54
C GLY A 136 -3.51 15.94 8.88
N GLN A 137 -2.83 15.33 9.81
CA GLN A 137 -2.57 15.89 11.13
C GLN A 137 -1.68 17.14 11.09
N LYS A 138 -0.61 17.14 10.28
CA LYS A 138 0.24 18.34 10.10
C LYS A 138 -0.55 19.49 9.46
N TYR A 139 -1.40 19.19 8.47
CA TYR A 139 -2.29 20.20 7.88
C TYR A 139 -3.23 20.78 8.94
N SER A 140 -3.89 19.95 9.75
CA SER A 140 -4.75 20.40 10.83
C SER A 140 -4.00 21.29 11.82
N LYS A 141 -2.81 20.87 12.25
CA LYS A 141 -1.97 21.64 13.16
C LYS A 141 -1.57 23.00 12.59
N GLU A 142 -1.17 23.03 11.32
CA GLU A 142 -0.75 24.26 10.63
C GLU A 142 -1.92 25.23 10.42
N LYS A 143 -3.07 24.75 9.95
CA LYS A 143 -4.20 25.62 9.54
C LYS A 143 -5.20 25.93 10.65
N PHE A 144 -5.33 25.05 11.65
CA PHE A 144 -6.31 25.16 12.73
C PHE A 144 -5.68 25.13 14.13
N GLY A 145 -4.37 24.91 14.25
CA GLY A 145 -3.61 25.07 15.51
C GLY A 145 -3.58 23.85 16.42
N HIS A 146 -4.20 22.73 16.06
CA HIS A 146 -4.27 21.51 16.89
C HIS A 146 -4.22 20.23 16.07
N TYR A 147 -3.84 19.13 16.70
CA TYR A 147 -3.98 17.78 16.18
C TYR A 147 -5.40 17.25 16.46
N VAL A 148 -5.91 16.41 15.55
CA VAL A 148 -7.23 15.78 15.69
C VAL A 148 -7.10 14.49 16.49
N ARG A 149 -8.02 14.26 17.46
CA ARG A 149 -8.03 13.07 18.34
C ARG A 149 -8.82 11.88 17.78
N PHE A 150 -9.43 12.03 16.63
CA PHE A 150 -10.29 10.98 16.04
C PHE A 150 -10.04 10.83 14.56
N ALA A 151 -10.17 9.59 14.07
CA ALA A 151 -10.20 9.25 12.66
C ALA A 151 -11.64 9.06 12.19
N TRP A 152 -11.90 9.44 10.94
CA TRP A 152 -13.22 9.45 10.36
C TRP A 152 -13.18 8.73 9.02
N GLN A 153 -13.55 7.44 9.02
CA GLN A 153 -13.41 6.52 7.88
C GLN A 153 -14.73 5.76 7.60
N PRO A 154 -15.86 6.47 7.41
CA PRO A 154 -17.18 5.82 7.37
C PRO A 154 -17.36 4.91 6.15
N ASP A 155 -16.82 5.24 4.99
CA ASP A 155 -17.04 4.48 3.77
C ASP A 155 -15.85 3.61 3.31
N VAL A 156 -14.78 3.54 4.08
CA VAL A 156 -13.59 2.74 3.75
C VAL A 156 -13.93 1.24 3.67
N PHE A 157 -13.41 0.57 2.65
CA PHE A 157 -13.79 -0.80 2.25
C PHE A 157 -13.05 -1.90 3.01
N GLY A 158 -13.04 -1.77 4.34
CA GLY A 158 -12.41 -2.70 5.25
C GLY A 158 -11.11 -2.21 5.85
N HIS A 159 -10.76 -2.78 7.01
CA HIS A 159 -9.69 -2.27 7.85
C HIS A 159 -8.78 -3.41 8.32
N PRO A 160 -7.45 -3.32 8.08
CA PRO A 160 -6.49 -4.31 8.54
C PRO A 160 -6.25 -4.23 10.06
N GLU A 161 -5.90 -5.35 10.67
CA GLU A 161 -5.67 -5.47 12.12
C GLU A 161 -4.51 -4.60 12.65
N THR A 162 -3.71 -4.02 11.78
CA THR A 162 -2.61 -3.08 12.13
C THR A 162 -3.05 -1.63 12.26
N MET A 163 -4.23 -1.25 11.78
CA MET A 163 -4.74 0.12 11.86
C MET A 163 -4.80 0.69 13.28
N PRO A 164 -5.18 -0.07 14.31
CA PRO A 164 -5.18 0.47 15.68
C PRO A 164 -3.82 1.01 16.13
N GLN A 165 -2.71 0.36 15.77
CA GLN A 165 -1.37 0.85 16.08
C GLN A 165 -1.06 2.15 15.33
N ILE A 166 -1.33 2.18 14.02
CA ILE A 166 -1.04 3.33 13.17
C ILE A 166 -1.84 4.55 13.67
N ALA A 167 -3.14 4.37 13.90
CA ALA A 167 -4.02 5.42 14.40
C ALA A 167 -3.58 5.88 15.79
N HIS A 168 -3.36 4.98 16.75
CA HIS A 168 -2.93 5.31 18.10
C HIS A 168 -1.61 6.11 18.11
N LYS A 169 -0.59 5.64 17.36
CA LYS A 169 0.70 6.34 17.27
C LYS A 169 0.63 7.65 16.47
N ALA A 170 -0.45 7.87 15.71
CA ALA A 170 -0.79 9.15 15.08
C ALA A 170 -1.62 10.09 15.99
N GLY A 171 -1.83 9.72 17.26
CA GLY A 171 -2.58 10.52 18.23
C GLY A 171 -4.10 10.35 18.17
N ILE A 172 -4.59 9.33 17.49
CA ILE A 172 -6.01 9.03 17.38
C ILE A 172 -6.46 8.17 18.57
N GLU A 173 -7.49 8.61 19.25
CA GLU A 173 -8.11 7.91 20.37
C GLU A 173 -9.43 7.23 19.99
N PHE A 174 -10.11 7.78 18.97
CA PHE A 174 -11.46 7.39 18.55
C PHE A 174 -11.50 7.20 17.05
N TYR A 175 -11.98 6.02 16.61
CA TYR A 175 -11.96 5.62 15.21
C TYR A 175 -13.39 5.34 14.73
N VAL A 176 -13.95 6.22 13.92
CA VAL A 176 -15.31 6.12 13.37
C VAL A 176 -15.28 5.40 12.04
N PHE A 177 -16.08 4.36 11.91
CA PHE A 177 -16.24 3.59 10.67
C PHE A 177 -17.70 3.09 10.55
N ASN A 178 -18.12 2.76 9.33
CA ASN A 178 -19.46 2.20 9.11
C ASN A 178 -19.38 0.78 8.52
N ARG A 179 -18.39 0.49 7.72
CA ARG A 179 -18.15 -0.83 7.13
C ARG A 179 -17.10 -1.64 7.88
N PRO A 180 -17.18 -3.02 7.90
CA PRO A 180 -18.32 -3.82 7.44
C PRO A 180 -19.52 -3.70 8.39
N HIS A 181 -20.72 -3.83 7.83
CA HIS A 181 -21.95 -3.98 8.61
C HIS A 181 -21.99 -5.36 9.27
N ASP A 182 -21.56 -5.43 10.52
CA ASP A 182 -21.61 -6.66 11.32
C ASP A 182 -22.60 -6.51 12.48
N PRO A 183 -23.80 -7.08 12.36
CA PRO A 183 -24.79 -6.99 13.42
C PRO A 183 -24.41 -7.77 14.68
N THR A 184 -23.39 -8.62 14.63
CA THR A 184 -22.90 -9.38 15.78
C THR A 184 -21.85 -8.62 16.57
N ARG A 185 -21.12 -7.68 15.94
CA ARG A 185 -20.14 -6.84 16.60
C ARG A 185 -20.82 -5.73 17.41
N PRO A 186 -20.40 -5.49 18.67
CA PRO A 186 -20.86 -4.32 19.42
C PRO A 186 -20.50 -3.02 18.67
N PRO A 187 -21.38 -2.00 18.69
CA PRO A 187 -21.11 -0.76 17.95
C PRO A 187 -19.98 0.09 18.54
N ILE A 188 -19.60 -0.16 19.78
CA ILE A 188 -18.48 0.50 20.45
C ILE A 188 -17.57 -0.59 21.02
N ILE A 189 -16.28 -0.55 20.63
CA ILE A 189 -15.29 -1.57 20.98
C ILE A 189 -13.94 -0.92 21.29
N TRP A 190 -13.12 -1.55 22.11
CA TRP A 190 -11.68 -1.34 22.08
C TRP A 190 -11.10 -2.17 20.93
N TRP A 191 -10.83 -1.54 19.80
CA TRP A 191 -10.18 -2.22 18.69
C TRP A 191 -8.69 -2.32 18.95
N GLN A 192 -8.17 -3.54 19.05
CA GLN A 192 -6.78 -3.82 19.38
C GLN A 192 -6.02 -4.33 18.16
N GLY A 193 -4.85 -3.76 17.92
CA GLY A 193 -3.94 -4.17 16.87
C GLY A 193 -2.99 -5.28 17.30
N LEU A 194 -2.20 -5.79 16.35
CA LEU A 194 -1.24 -6.89 16.52
C LEU A 194 -0.18 -6.60 17.60
N ASP A 195 0.18 -5.33 17.82
CA ASP A 195 1.16 -4.90 18.84
C ASP A 195 0.54 -4.65 20.22
N GLY A 196 -0.78 -4.82 20.35
CA GLY A 196 -1.54 -4.54 21.56
C GLY A 196 -2.00 -3.08 21.73
N SER A 197 -1.67 -2.18 20.81
CA SER A 197 -2.21 -0.81 20.77
C SER A 197 -3.72 -0.83 20.56
N ARG A 198 -4.44 0.14 21.18
CA ARG A 198 -5.90 0.21 21.12
C ARG A 198 -6.38 1.59 20.72
N VAL A 199 -7.47 1.61 19.97
CA VAL A 199 -8.31 2.81 19.74
C VAL A 199 -9.75 2.46 20.04
N LEU A 200 -10.55 3.46 20.42
CA LEU A 200 -11.97 3.24 20.62
C LEU A 200 -12.68 3.24 19.27
N GLY A 201 -13.04 2.07 18.77
CA GLY A 201 -13.76 1.87 17.52
C GLY A 201 -15.25 2.17 17.69
N TYR A 202 -15.83 2.90 16.77
CA TYR A 202 -17.21 3.36 16.79
C TYR A 202 -17.91 3.12 15.45
N THR A 203 -18.98 2.34 15.47
CA THR A 203 -19.86 2.16 14.31
C THR A 203 -21.06 3.08 14.42
N THR A 204 -21.31 3.91 13.39
CA THR A 204 -22.43 4.86 13.38
C THR A 204 -23.78 4.16 13.44
N PRO A 205 -24.79 4.75 14.09
CA PRO A 205 -26.18 4.29 13.98
C PRO A 205 -26.72 4.59 12.56
N GLY A 206 -27.14 3.55 11.84
CA GLY A 206 -27.58 3.71 10.45
C GLY A 206 -26.42 3.96 9.50
N GLU A 207 -26.61 4.84 8.52
CA GLU A 207 -25.64 5.19 7.53
C GLU A 207 -24.90 6.50 7.90
N TYR A 208 -23.81 6.79 7.21
CA TYR A 208 -23.10 8.07 7.34
C TYR A 208 -23.75 9.20 6.54
N THR A 209 -24.62 8.85 5.56
CA THR A 209 -25.47 9.78 4.80
C THR A 209 -26.93 9.54 5.18
N GLN A 210 -27.45 10.37 6.08
CA GLN A 210 -28.81 10.20 6.60
C GLN A 210 -29.43 11.53 7.03
N THR A 211 -30.77 11.55 7.06
CA THR A 211 -31.56 12.70 7.50
C THR A 211 -31.72 12.76 9.04
N MET A 212 -32.01 13.92 9.54
CA MET A 212 -32.31 14.16 10.97
C MET A 212 -33.79 13.87 11.26
N ASP A 213 -34.13 12.61 11.50
CA ASP A 213 -35.50 12.14 11.73
C ASP A 213 -35.61 11.15 12.88
N HIS A 214 -36.84 10.72 13.17
CA HIS A 214 -37.16 9.75 14.23
C HIS A 214 -36.45 8.40 14.05
N GLU A 215 -36.50 7.83 12.83
CA GLU A 215 -35.96 6.49 12.58
C GLU A 215 -34.45 6.46 12.81
N HIS A 216 -33.72 7.36 12.17
CA HIS A 216 -32.26 7.34 12.22
C HIS A 216 -31.70 7.80 13.58
N THR A 217 -32.29 8.84 14.16
CA THR A 217 -31.77 9.44 15.39
C THR A 217 -32.26 8.72 16.64
N THR A 218 -33.56 8.43 16.73
CA THR A 218 -34.17 7.80 17.91
C THR A 218 -34.09 6.28 17.85
N VAL A 219 -34.69 5.64 16.83
CA VAL A 219 -34.80 4.17 16.80
C VAL A 219 -33.44 3.51 16.64
N LEU A 220 -32.65 3.90 15.63
CA LEU A 220 -31.32 3.32 15.41
C LEU A 220 -30.32 3.77 16.47
N GLY A 221 -30.41 5.03 16.93
CA GLY A 221 -29.56 5.57 18.01
C GLY A 221 -29.77 4.80 19.32
N MET A 222 -30.99 4.63 19.78
CA MET A 222 -31.30 3.84 21.00
C MET A 222 -30.86 2.39 20.87
N ARG A 223 -31.11 1.76 19.72
CA ARG A 223 -30.64 0.39 19.46
C ARG A 223 -29.15 0.24 19.61
N ASN A 224 -28.36 1.18 19.07
CA ASN A 224 -26.89 1.15 19.18
C ASN A 224 -26.45 1.46 20.61
N ALA A 225 -27.10 2.44 21.28
CA ALA A 225 -26.84 2.76 22.68
C ALA A 225 -27.05 1.56 23.60
N ASP A 226 -28.18 0.86 23.46
CA ASP A 226 -28.50 -0.33 24.25
C ASP A 226 -27.51 -1.48 24.00
N ARG A 227 -27.12 -1.71 22.72
CA ARG A 227 -26.11 -2.71 22.36
C ARG A 227 -24.73 -2.39 22.93
N ALA A 228 -24.39 -1.11 23.05
CA ALA A 228 -23.13 -0.65 23.63
C ALA A 228 -23.20 -0.56 25.16
N GLY A 229 -24.39 -0.55 25.74
CA GLY A 229 -24.64 -0.37 27.17
C GLY A 229 -24.34 1.07 27.63
N VAL A 230 -24.74 2.06 26.83
CA VAL A 230 -24.60 3.50 27.09
C VAL A 230 -25.92 4.23 26.86
N LYS A 231 -26.00 5.48 27.28
CA LYS A 231 -27.14 6.38 27.04
C LYS A 231 -26.82 7.53 26.08
N ASN A 232 -25.57 7.80 25.88
CA ASN A 232 -25.05 8.85 25.01
C ASN A 232 -24.54 8.24 23.72
N ILE A 233 -25.04 8.67 22.56
CA ILE A 233 -24.68 8.15 21.25
C ILE A 233 -24.31 9.27 20.28
N LEU A 234 -23.33 9.05 19.42
CA LEU A 234 -22.99 9.96 18.32
C LEU A 234 -23.80 9.61 17.08
N VAL A 235 -24.40 10.59 16.45
CA VAL A 235 -25.15 10.45 15.20
C VAL A 235 -24.60 11.43 14.16
N LEU A 236 -24.24 10.91 13.00
CA LEU A 236 -23.89 11.71 11.83
C LEU A 236 -25.14 11.96 11.00
N TYR A 237 -25.27 13.16 10.43
CA TYR A 237 -26.37 13.47 9.55
C TYR A 237 -25.99 14.46 8.45
N GLY A 238 -26.63 14.37 7.33
CA GLY A 238 -26.43 15.19 6.14
C GLY A 238 -26.33 14.32 4.91
N MET A 239 -26.47 14.92 3.74
CA MET A 239 -26.24 14.27 2.46
C MET A 239 -24.75 14.15 2.18
N GLY A 240 -24.34 13.07 1.50
CA GLY A 240 -22.95 12.78 1.20
C GLY A 240 -22.74 12.18 -0.18
N ASP A 241 -21.60 11.54 -0.36
CA ASP A 241 -20.99 11.06 -1.59
C ASP A 241 -20.70 12.24 -2.55
N HIS A 242 -21.70 12.88 -3.11
CA HIS A 242 -21.59 14.11 -3.89
C HIS A 242 -21.67 15.39 -3.02
N GLY A 243 -21.22 15.34 -1.76
CA GLY A 243 -21.26 16.48 -0.85
C GLY A 243 -22.68 16.89 -0.46
N GLY A 244 -22.87 18.16 -0.12
CA GLY A 244 -24.15 18.74 0.30
C GLY A 244 -24.21 18.98 1.81
N GLY A 245 -24.10 17.93 2.60
CA GLY A 245 -24.26 17.99 4.07
C GLY A 245 -25.70 18.24 4.51
N PRO A 246 -25.91 18.62 5.77
CA PRO A 246 -27.22 18.97 6.30
C PRO A 246 -27.88 20.11 5.56
N ASN A 247 -29.17 20.00 5.36
CA ASN A 247 -30.04 21.04 4.82
C ASN A 247 -30.85 21.74 5.92
N PRO A 248 -31.61 22.84 5.63
CA PRO A 248 -32.40 23.53 6.64
C PRO A 248 -33.46 22.63 7.34
N GLU A 249 -33.98 21.63 6.64
CA GLU A 249 -34.95 20.67 7.18
C GLU A 249 -34.33 19.75 8.23
N ASP A 250 -33.10 19.29 7.99
CA ASP A 250 -32.32 18.51 8.96
C ASP A 250 -32.06 19.30 10.23
N ILE A 251 -31.66 20.58 10.13
CA ILE A 251 -31.42 21.44 11.27
C ILE A 251 -32.71 21.69 12.05
N ALA A 252 -33.83 21.95 11.34
CA ALA A 252 -35.15 22.06 11.97
C ALA A 252 -35.61 20.74 12.61
N GLY A 253 -35.13 19.60 12.12
CA GLY A 253 -35.34 18.26 12.67
C GLY A 253 -34.87 18.14 14.12
N ILE A 254 -33.75 18.77 14.48
CA ILE A 254 -33.23 18.78 15.86
C ILE A 254 -34.26 19.36 16.83
N ALA A 255 -34.86 20.51 16.47
CA ALA A 255 -35.88 21.13 17.30
C ALA A 255 -37.17 20.28 17.40
N ARG A 256 -37.60 19.66 16.30
CA ARG A 256 -38.76 18.75 16.25
C ARG A 256 -38.56 17.54 17.16
N LEU A 257 -37.41 16.85 17.07
CA LEU A 257 -37.09 15.71 17.90
C LEU A 257 -37.00 16.07 19.38
N ASN A 258 -36.44 17.23 19.71
CA ASN A 258 -36.39 17.71 21.08
C ASN A 258 -37.77 18.04 21.66
N ALA A 259 -38.69 18.53 20.84
CA ALA A 259 -40.08 18.86 21.25
C ALA A 259 -40.97 17.62 21.43
N SER A 260 -40.65 16.52 20.78
CA SER A 260 -41.42 15.26 20.82
C SER A 260 -41.09 14.46 22.09
N PRO A 261 -42.10 13.97 22.85
CA PRO A 261 -41.85 13.08 23.99
C PRO A 261 -41.40 11.68 23.60
N ASP A 262 -41.64 11.26 22.34
CA ASP A 262 -41.32 9.94 21.82
C ASP A 262 -39.93 9.85 21.20
N ASP A 263 -39.15 10.94 21.29
CA ASP A 263 -37.79 11.04 20.72
C ASP A 263 -36.74 11.26 21.81
N VAL A 264 -35.50 10.86 21.48
CA VAL A 264 -34.33 11.11 22.34
C VAL A 264 -34.06 12.61 22.47
N ARG A 265 -33.22 13.00 23.41
CA ARG A 265 -32.64 14.35 23.42
C ARG A 265 -31.59 14.46 22.33
N VAL A 266 -31.59 15.56 21.59
CA VAL A 266 -30.65 15.82 20.49
C VAL A 266 -29.82 17.06 20.80
N ILE A 267 -28.50 16.92 20.83
CA ILE A 267 -27.56 17.98 21.17
C ILE A 267 -26.50 18.09 20.07
N PRO A 268 -26.45 19.20 19.32
CA PRO A 268 -25.31 19.46 18.44
C PRO A 268 -24.00 19.50 19.22
N THR A 269 -22.93 18.90 18.66
CA THR A 269 -21.64 18.79 19.33
C THR A 269 -20.48 18.73 18.35
N ASN A 270 -19.25 18.77 18.87
CA ASN A 270 -18.10 18.28 18.15
C ASN A 270 -17.69 16.88 18.66
N VAL A 271 -16.98 16.13 17.85
CA VAL A 271 -16.62 14.74 18.14
C VAL A 271 -15.68 14.64 19.35
N ALA A 272 -14.77 15.59 19.52
CA ALA A 272 -13.85 15.58 20.66
C ALA A 272 -14.58 15.67 22.00
N ASN A 273 -15.61 16.52 22.10
CA ASN A 273 -16.47 16.60 23.29
C ASN A 273 -17.24 15.30 23.53
N TYR A 274 -17.75 14.66 22.46
CA TYR A 274 -18.46 13.40 22.60
C TYR A 274 -17.56 12.29 23.14
N ILE A 275 -16.30 12.21 22.72
CA ILE A 275 -15.33 11.22 23.25
C ILE A 275 -15.23 11.35 24.77
N ASP A 276 -15.10 12.56 25.29
CA ASP A 276 -14.97 12.81 26.73
C ASP A 276 -16.25 12.44 27.49
N ILE A 277 -17.42 12.73 26.91
CA ILE A 277 -18.72 12.32 27.45
C ILE A 277 -18.84 10.79 27.50
N LEU A 278 -18.57 10.11 26.38
CA LEU A 278 -18.65 8.66 26.28
C LEU A 278 -17.71 7.97 27.30
N LEU A 279 -16.46 8.40 27.39
CA LEU A 279 -15.47 7.82 28.31
C LEU A 279 -15.73 8.19 29.77
N THR A 280 -16.54 9.22 30.05
CA THR A 280 -17.03 9.51 31.40
C THR A 280 -18.18 8.55 31.76
N GLU A 281 -19.04 8.22 30.81
CA GLU A 281 -20.17 7.30 31.03
C GLU A 281 -19.71 5.86 31.18
N LYS A 282 -18.82 5.39 30.27
CA LYS A 282 -18.35 4.02 30.25
C LYS A 282 -16.93 3.91 29.68
N LYS A 283 -16.09 3.04 30.23
CA LYS A 283 -14.71 2.78 29.77
C LYS A 283 -14.46 1.31 29.41
N ASP A 284 -15.24 0.39 29.93
CA ASP A 284 -15.10 -1.06 29.81
C ASP A 284 -15.86 -1.62 28.60
N PHE A 285 -15.49 -1.18 27.41
CA PHE A 285 -16.02 -1.71 26.18
C PHE A 285 -15.34 -3.04 25.81
N PRO A 286 -16.03 -3.94 25.08
CA PRO A 286 -15.44 -5.20 24.61
C PRO A 286 -14.20 -4.95 23.75
N VAL A 287 -13.20 -5.84 23.91
CA VAL A 287 -12.01 -5.83 23.05
C VAL A 287 -12.28 -6.64 21.79
N TYR A 288 -11.88 -6.10 20.65
CA TYR A 288 -11.98 -6.73 19.34
C TYR A 288 -10.58 -6.82 18.71
N GLU A 289 -10.10 -8.06 18.50
CA GLU A 289 -8.72 -8.38 18.07
C GLU A 289 -8.76 -9.08 16.71
N LYS A 290 -9.35 -8.43 15.71
CA LYS A 290 -9.45 -8.97 14.36
C LYS A 290 -9.40 -7.85 13.33
N GLU A 291 -9.06 -8.21 12.10
CA GLU A 291 -9.32 -7.35 10.95
C GLU A 291 -10.83 -7.17 10.72
N MET A 292 -11.19 -6.11 10.03
CA MET A 292 -12.57 -5.86 9.58
C MET A 292 -12.67 -6.07 8.07
N ASN A 293 -12.41 -7.29 7.64
CA ASN A 293 -12.37 -7.76 6.26
C ASN A 293 -13.10 -9.13 6.12
N PRO A 294 -13.54 -9.52 4.90
CA PRO A 294 -13.57 -8.71 3.70
C PRO A 294 -14.78 -7.75 3.66
N VAL A 295 -14.56 -6.60 3.00
CA VAL A 295 -15.61 -5.72 2.48
C VAL A 295 -15.36 -5.61 0.99
N PHE A 296 -16.29 -5.76 0.12
CA PHE A 296 -16.13 -5.59 -1.32
C PHE A 296 -14.92 -6.32 -1.95
N PRO A 297 -14.88 -7.63 -1.93
CA PRO A 297 -13.69 -8.39 -2.36
C PRO A 297 -13.35 -8.23 -3.85
N GLY A 298 -14.27 -7.75 -4.68
CA GLY A 298 -14.00 -7.39 -6.08
C GLY A 298 -13.01 -6.25 -6.22
N CYS A 299 -13.01 -5.31 -5.27
CA CYS A 299 -12.10 -4.17 -5.25
C CYS A 299 -10.62 -4.56 -5.19
N TYR A 300 -10.29 -5.74 -4.66
CA TYR A 300 -8.90 -6.20 -4.58
C TYR A 300 -8.27 -6.45 -5.96
N THR A 301 -9.12 -6.63 -7.00
CA THR A 301 -8.67 -6.98 -8.36
C THR A 301 -9.33 -6.11 -9.45
N THR A 302 -10.15 -5.12 -9.13
CA THR A 302 -10.72 -4.17 -10.10
C THR A 302 -9.74 -3.03 -10.34
N GLN A 303 -9.58 -2.57 -11.61
CA GLN A 303 -8.63 -1.52 -12.04
C GLN A 303 -7.21 -1.85 -11.56
N VAL A 304 -6.69 -3.00 -12.01
CA VAL A 304 -5.42 -3.57 -11.51
C VAL A 304 -4.21 -2.68 -11.72
N ASP A 305 -4.22 -1.76 -12.69
CA ASP A 305 -3.14 -0.82 -12.90
C ASP A 305 -3.07 0.25 -11.80
N MET A 306 -4.19 0.58 -11.14
CA MET A 306 -4.16 1.44 -9.95
C MET A 306 -3.33 0.79 -8.84
N LYS A 307 -3.54 -0.50 -8.56
CA LYS A 307 -2.78 -1.25 -7.56
C LYS A 307 -1.30 -1.34 -7.90
N ARG A 308 -0.99 -1.57 -9.19
CA ARG A 308 0.39 -1.65 -9.68
C ARG A 308 1.09 -0.30 -9.57
N HIS A 309 0.48 0.77 -10.03
CA HIS A 309 1.04 2.11 -9.95
C HIS A 309 1.21 2.57 -8.50
N ASN A 310 0.23 2.28 -7.64
CA ASN A 310 0.35 2.56 -6.20
C ASN A 310 1.59 1.87 -5.62
N ARG A 311 1.73 0.55 -5.81
CA ARG A 311 2.89 -0.21 -5.32
C ARG A 311 4.22 0.32 -5.84
N GLN A 312 4.31 0.61 -7.14
CA GLN A 312 5.54 1.14 -7.75
C GLN A 312 5.88 2.53 -7.22
N THR A 313 4.88 3.37 -7.01
CA THR A 313 5.03 4.72 -6.47
C THR A 313 5.53 4.69 -5.03
N GLU A 314 4.92 3.87 -4.18
CA GLU A 314 5.33 3.68 -2.78
C GLU A 314 6.81 3.30 -2.69
N GLN A 315 7.23 2.30 -3.46
CA GLN A 315 8.63 1.85 -3.47
C GLN A 315 9.59 2.90 -4.04
N LEU A 316 9.19 3.60 -5.10
CA LEU A 316 10.00 4.67 -5.69
C LEU A 316 10.23 5.81 -4.68
N LEU A 317 9.18 6.29 -4.03
CA LEU A 317 9.25 7.41 -3.11
C LEU A 317 10.02 7.05 -1.84
N LEU A 318 9.82 5.86 -1.29
CA LEU A 318 10.61 5.35 -0.16
C LEU A 318 12.10 5.25 -0.50
N ASN A 319 12.44 4.75 -1.69
CA ASN A 319 13.83 4.69 -2.14
C ASN A 319 14.40 6.09 -2.39
N ALA A 320 13.62 6.99 -2.99
CA ALA A 320 14.05 8.37 -3.23
C ALA A 320 14.33 9.11 -1.92
N GLU A 321 13.49 8.97 -0.91
CA GLU A 321 13.70 9.56 0.41
C GLU A 321 14.94 9.01 1.10
N LYS A 322 15.09 7.66 1.16
CA LYS A 322 16.25 7.01 1.76
C LYS A 322 17.56 7.50 1.12
N MET A 323 17.63 7.46 -0.22
CA MET A 323 18.84 7.89 -0.93
C MET A 323 19.06 9.40 -0.80
N SER A 324 17.99 10.21 -0.73
CA SER A 324 18.12 11.66 -0.53
C SER A 324 18.66 12.01 0.85
N GLU A 325 18.18 11.34 1.91
CA GLU A 325 18.69 11.56 3.26
C GLU A 325 20.15 11.13 3.41
N LEU A 326 20.52 9.99 2.80
CA LEU A 326 21.92 9.57 2.73
C LEU A 326 22.77 10.56 1.91
N ALA A 327 22.24 11.09 0.82
CA ALA A 327 22.94 12.08 0.01
C ALA A 327 23.15 13.41 0.74
N VAL A 328 22.20 13.85 1.56
CA VAL A 328 22.39 15.03 2.45
C VAL A 328 23.47 14.75 3.49
N ALA A 329 23.48 13.54 4.08
CA ALA A 329 24.44 13.18 5.10
C ALA A 329 25.88 12.97 4.57
N PHE A 330 26.03 12.32 3.42
CA PHE A 330 27.30 11.76 2.93
C PHE A 330 27.66 12.18 1.50
N GLY A 331 26.71 12.72 0.72
CA GLY A 331 26.91 13.13 -0.64
C GLY A 331 27.77 14.40 -0.78
N TYR A 332 28.04 14.73 -2.01
CA TYR A 332 28.85 15.94 -2.35
C TYR A 332 28.07 17.23 -2.09
N ARG A 333 26.73 17.20 -2.30
CA ARG A 333 25.84 18.36 -2.15
C ARG A 333 24.91 18.17 -0.98
N ASP A 334 24.79 19.21 -0.14
CA ASP A 334 23.88 19.26 0.98
C ASP A 334 22.52 19.80 0.51
N TYR A 335 21.71 18.93 -0.13
CA TYR A 335 20.42 19.31 -0.68
C TYR A 335 19.46 18.12 -0.66
N TYR A 336 18.32 18.31 -0.02
CA TYR A 336 17.20 17.36 -0.04
C TYR A 336 16.11 17.84 -1.01
N PRO A 337 15.64 17.02 -1.97
CA PRO A 337 14.66 17.44 -2.98
C PRO A 337 13.22 17.47 -2.43
N VAL A 338 13.00 18.20 -1.34
CA VAL A 338 11.74 18.24 -0.58
C VAL A 338 10.52 18.57 -1.45
N ARG A 339 10.66 19.50 -2.40
CA ARG A 339 9.53 19.93 -3.24
C ARG A 339 9.03 18.82 -4.16
N ASP A 340 9.94 18.07 -4.77
CA ASP A 340 9.57 16.96 -5.65
C ASP A 340 8.98 15.80 -4.84
N ILE A 341 9.60 15.45 -3.73
CA ILE A 341 9.17 14.33 -2.86
C ILE A 341 7.80 14.63 -2.24
N SER A 342 7.62 15.81 -1.64
CA SER A 342 6.36 16.17 -0.98
C SER A 342 5.20 16.29 -1.97
N ALA A 343 5.42 16.88 -3.16
CA ALA A 343 4.39 16.94 -4.19
C ALA A 343 4.01 15.54 -4.71
N ALA A 344 5.00 14.67 -4.91
CA ALA A 344 4.76 13.30 -5.35
C ALA A 344 3.98 12.49 -4.29
N TRP A 345 4.33 12.62 -3.00
CA TRP A 345 3.57 11.99 -1.91
C TRP A 345 2.13 12.48 -1.86
N LYS A 346 1.88 13.81 -1.94
CA LYS A 346 0.51 14.35 -1.91
C LYS A 346 -0.37 13.76 -3.03
N LEU A 347 0.17 13.63 -4.25
CA LEU A 347 -0.54 13.00 -5.37
C LEU A 347 -0.73 11.49 -5.16
N ALA A 348 0.29 10.78 -4.64
CA ALA A 348 0.19 9.37 -4.33
C ALA A 348 -0.91 9.10 -3.29
N LEU A 349 -0.92 9.89 -2.21
CA LEU A 349 -1.92 9.79 -1.14
C LEU A 349 -3.33 10.14 -1.64
N LEU A 350 -3.48 11.11 -2.56
CA LEU A 350 -4.76 11.39 -3.22
C LEU A 350 -5.29 10.18 -3.98
N ASN A 351 -4.43 9.51 -4.77
CA ASN A 351 -4.79 8.33 -5.55
C ASN A 351 -5.06 7.08 -4.68
N GLN A 352 -4.82 7.14 -3.38
CA GLN A 352 -5.20 6.13 -2.40
C GLN A 352 -6.59 6.37 -1.79
N ALA A 353 -7.35 7.40 -2.22
CA ALA A 353 -8.76 7.54 -1.87
C ALA A 353 -9.50 6.24 -2.20
N HIS A 354 -10.44 5.84 -1.33
CA HIS A 354 -11.02 4.49 -1.34
C HIS A 354 -11.63 4.09 -2.68
N ASP A 355 -12.31 4.97 -3.42
CA ASP A 355 -12.85 4.66 -4.75
C ASP A 355 -11.80 4.62 -5.86
N LEU A 356 -10.74 5.43 -5.75
CA LEU A 356 -9.64 5.43 -6.72
C LEU A 356 -8.80 4.15 -6.57
N ALA A 357 -8.30 3.89 -5.38
CA ALA A 357 -7.46 2.73 -5.12
C ALA A 357 -8.23 1.41 -5.27
N ALA A 358 -9.49 1.35 -4.84
CA ALA A 358 -10.36 0.19 -4.99
C ALA A 358 -10.74 -0.09 -6.45
N GLY A 359 -10.81 0.93 -7.30
CA GLY A 359 -11.21 0.76 -8.68
C GLY A 359 -12.72 0.84 -8.92
N SER A 360 -13.46 1.46 -8.00
CA SER A 360 -14.92 1.48 -7.95
C SER A 360 -15.58 2.65 -8.67
N GLY A 361 -14.83 3.44 -9.42
CA GLY A 361 -15.33 4.62 -10.13
C GLY A 361 -15.45 4.48 -11.64
N ILE A 362 -15.74 5.58 -12.32
CA ILE A 362 -15.88 5.64 -13.78
C ILE A 362 -14.52 5.73 -14.49
N GLY A 363 -14.44 5.27 -15.74
CA GLY A 363 -13.20 5.25 -16.54
C GLY A 363 -12.42 6.57 -16.61
N PRO A 364 -13.06 7.74 -16.77
CA PRO A 364 -12.35 9.02 -16.84
C PRO A 364 -11.47 9.34 -15.64
N ILE A 365 -11.83 8.90 -14.40
CA ILE A 365 -11.01 9.18 -13.22
C ILE A 365 -9.69 8.41 -13.23
N TYR A 366 -9.66 7.22 -13.84
CA TYR A 366 -8.45 6.41 -13.99
C TYR A 366 -7.53 6.97 -15.07
N ALA A 367 -8.08 7.62 -16.09
CA ALA A 367 -7.29 8.39 -17.05
C ALA A 367 -6.60 9.59 -16.38
N ASP A 368 -7.31 10.30 -15.50
CA ASP A 368 -6.74 11.40 -14.71
C ASP A 368 -5.66 10.87 -13.74
N ALA A 369 -5.94 9.78 -13.05
CA ALA A 369 -4.99 9.12 -12.16
C ALA A 369 -3.71 8.68 -12.90
N ALA A 370 -3.83 8.17 -14.12
CA ALA A 370 -2.66 7.79 -14.93
C ALA A 370 -1.73 8.98 -15.21
N ILE A 371 -2.28 10.17 -15.48
CA ILE A 371 -1.51 11.41 -15.64
C ILE A 371 -0.82 11.80 -14.32
N GLN A 372 -1.53 11.70 -13.20
CA GLN A 372 -0.97 11.99 -11.87
C GLN A 372 0.15 11.00 -11.52
N TYR A 373 -0.02 9.71 -11.80
CA TYR A 373 1.04 8.71 -11.61
C TYR A 373 2.26 8.99 -12.48
N GLN A 374 2.08 9.44 -13.73
CA GLN A 374 3.21 9.88 -14.56
C GLN A 374 3.97 11.03 -13.88
N GLU A 375 3.30 12.04 -13.36
CA GLU A 375 3.93 13.14 -12.62
C GLU A 375 4.69 12.63 -11.38
N ILE A 376 4.10 11.70 -10.62
CA ILE A 376 4.76 11.08 -9.46
C ILE A 376 6.05 10.38 -9.88
N PHE A 377 6.01 9.58 -10.96
CA PHE A 377 7.20 8.88 -11.48
C PHE A 377 8.27 9.86 -11.95
N GLU A 378 7.90 10.94 -12.63
CA GLU A 378 8.84 11.96 -13.07
C GLU A 378 9.54 12.65 -11.90
N ARG A 379 8.79 13.08 -10.88
CA ARG A 379 9.32 13.73 -9.66
C ARG A 379 10.17 12.77 -8.83
N GLY A 380 9.64 11.58 -8.55
CA GLY A 380 10.31 10.57 -7.75
C GLY A 380 11.62 10.10 -8.39
N ASN A 381 11.61 9.81 -9.70
CA ASN A 381 12.83 9.42 -10.43
C ASN A 381 13.85 10.56 -10.52
N ARG A 382 13.41 11.81 -10.66
CA ARG A 382 14.31 12.97 -10.63
C ARG A 382 14.99 13.11 -9.27
N ALA A 383 14.23 13.01 -8.18
CA ALA A 383 14.76 13.04 -6.82
C ALA A 383 15.73 11.88 -6.56
N LEU A 384 15.36 10.67 -6.93
CA LEU A 384 16.19 9.48 -6.78
C LEU A 384 17.48 9.60 -7.58
N LYS A 385 17.39 9.93 -8.86
CA LYS A 385 18.57 10.10 -9.74
C LYS A 385 19.53 11.14 -9.19
N PHE A 386 19.01 12.31 -8.81
CA PHE A 386 19.84 13.37 -8.21
C PHE A 386 20.60 12.87 -6.97
N SER A 387 19.94 12.10 -6.11
CA SER A 387 20.53 11.59 -4.88
C SER A 387 21.59 10.52 -5.13
N LEU A 388 21.36 9.62 -6.08
CA LEU A 388 22.34 8.61 -6.48
C LEU A 388 23.58 9.26 -7.10
N GLU A 389 23.42 10.22 -8.03
CA GLU A 389 24.52 11.00 -8.61
C GLU A 389 25.32 11.72 -7.51
N ASN A 390 24.63 12.30 -6.53
CA ASN A 390 25.26 13.03 -5.44
C ASN A 390 26.12 12.11 -4.54
N LEU A 391 25.66 10.87 -4.29
CA LEU A 391 26.43 9.85 -3.58
C LEU A 391 27.58 9.32 -4.44
N GLY A 392 27.33 9.06 -5.72
CA GLY A 392 28.33 8.55 -6.68
C GLY A 392 29.54 9.48 -6.80
N LEU A 393 29.33 10.80 -6.75
CA LEU A 393 30.40 11.80 -6.77
C LEU A 393 31.44 11.66 -5.63
N GLN A 394 31.13 10.94 -4.56
CA GLN A 394 32.06 10.66 -3.46
C GLN A 394 33.02 9.49 -3.73
N LEU A 395 32.80 8.73 -4.79
CA LEU A 395 33.65 7.60 -5.17
C LEU A 395 34.82 8.03 -6.04
N ASP A 396 35.93 7.26 -6.05
CA ASP A 396 36.95 7.33 -7.10
C ASP A 396 36.56 6.35 -8.22
N THR A 397 36.00 6.89 -9.30
CA THR A 397 35.54 6.09 -10.43
C THR A 397 36.56 5.95 -11.55
N ARG A 398 37.80 6.51 -11.39
CA ARG A 398 38.87 6.36 -12.38
C ARG A 398 39.32 4.91 -12.48
N GLY A 399 39.75 4.53 -13.67
CA GLY A 399 40.28 3.19 -13.96
C GLY A 399 39.79 2.62 -15.27
N GLU A 400 40.19 1.40 -15.58
CA GLU A 400 39.74 0.71 -16.78
C GLU A 400 38.24 0.32 -16.71
N GLY A 401 37.55 0.42 -17.84
CA GLY A 401 36.14 0.00 -17.99
C GLY A 401 35.11 1.10 -17.72
N VAL A 402 33.86 0.69 -17.73
CA VAL A 402 32.69 1.56 -17.45
C VAL A 402 32.32 1.43 -15.98
N PRO A 403 32.45 2.51 -15.18
CA PRO A 403 32.06 2.45 -13.77
C PRO A 403 30.53 2.41 -13.63
N LEU A 404 30.04 1.46 -12.83
CA LEU A 404 28.64 1.24 -12.53
C LEU A 404 28.48 1.10 -11.01
N VAL A 405 27.76 2.03 -10.40
CA VAL A 405 27.48 1.99 -8.96
C VAL A 405 26.15 1.29 -8.72
N VAL A 406 26.18 0.29 -7.86
CA VAL A 406 24.99 -0.45 -7.42
C VAL A 406 24.63 0.00 -6.01
N TYR A 407 23.36 0.39 -5.79
CA TYR A 407 22.85 0.88 -4.54
C TYR A 407 21.83 -0.11 -3.96
N ASN A 408 21.91 -0.32 -2.66
CA ASN A 408 20.97 -1.13 -1.89
C ASN A 408 20.18 -0.24 -0.91
N PRO A 409 18.90 0.06 -1.18
CA PRO A 409 18.08 0.88 -0.30
C PRO A 409 17.46 0.11 0.87
N GLN A 410 17.85 -1.15 1.08
CA GLN A 410 17.32 -1.99 2.15
C GLN A 410 18.30 -2.13 3.31
N SER A 411 17.79 -2.40 4.51
CA SER A 411 18.54 -2.48 5.75
C SER A 411 19.20 -3.84 6.03
N TRP A 412 19.49 -4.62 4.97
CA TRP A 412 20.28 -5.87 5.02
C TRP A 412 21.13 -6.00 3.77
N ASP A 413 22.24 -6.72 3.86
CA ASP A 413 23.12 -7.01 2.72
C ASP A 413 22.38 -7.83 1.67
N ARG A 414 22.55 -7.49 0.39
CA ARG A 414 21.83 -8.16 -0.68
C ARG A 414 22.74 -8.66 -1.79
N THR A 415 22.46 -9.88 -2.25
CA THR A 415 22.86 -10.39 -3.54
C THR A 415 21.64 -10.39 -4.45
N GLY A 416 21.75 -9.89 -5.68
CA GLY A 416 20.57 -9.85 -6.56
C GLY A 416 20.90 -9.35 -7.98
N LEU A 417 19.94 -9.58 -8.86
CA LEU A 417 20.04 -9.14 -10.26
C LEU A 417 20.07 -7.62 -10.35
N VAL A 418 21.03 -7.13 -11.12
CA VAL A 418 21.13 -5.74 -11.54
C VAL A 418 20.95 -5.67 -13.06
N THR A 419 20.09 -4.78 -13.51
CA THR A 419 19.95 -4.46 -14.94
C THR A 419 20.24 -2.98 -15.13
N ALA A 420 21.13 -2.66 -16.09
CA ALA A 420 21.52 -1.28 -16.35
C ALA A 420 21.67 -1.01 -17.85
N GLU A 421 21.32 0.19 -18.27
CA GLU A 421 21.74 0.74 -19.53
C GLU A 421 23.11 1.38 -19.36
N VAL A 422 24.07 1.02 -20.19
CA VAL A 422 25.43 1.54 -20.16
C VAL A 422 25.83 2.14 -21.50
N SER A 423 26.61 3.21 -21.46
CA SER A 423 27.02 3.96 -22.65
C SER A 423 28.52 4.31 -22.60
N ALA A 424 29.23 4.02 -23.69
CA ALA A 424 30.63 4.39 -23.87
C ALA A 424 30.94 4.67 -25.34
N PHE A 425 32.13 5.22 -25.64
CA PHE A 425 32.58 5.40 -27.04
C PHE A 425 32.70 4.06 -27.76
N SER A 426 33.06 3.01 -27.03
CA SER A 426 33.12 1.65 -27.52
C SER A 426 32.72 0.71 -26.37
N LEU A 427 31.80 -0.19 -26.64
CA LEU A 427 31.37 -1.24 -25.70
C LEU A 427 31.74 -2.60 -26.28
N PRO A 428 32.41 -3.48 -25.50
CA PRO A 428 32.69 -4.84 -25.95
C PRO A 428 31.41 -5.68 -26.04
N ALA A 429 31.38 -6.63 -26.95
CA ALA A 429 30.27 -7.57 -27.12
C ALA A 429 30.12 -8.53 -25.91
N ARG A 430 31.21 -8.81 -25.20
CA ARG A 430 31.27 -9.63 -23.99
C ARG A 430 31.97 -8.86 -22.89
N MET A 431 31.38 -8.88 -21.72
CA MET A 431 31.84 -8.11 -20.56
C MET A 431 31.83 -8.96 -19.31
N VAL A 432 32.66 -8.53 -18.34
CA VAL A 432 32.58 -8.94 -16.94
C VAL A 432 32.49 -7.71 -16.05
N ALA A 433 31.88 -7.84 -14.87
CA ALA A 433 31.85 -6.82 -13.85
C ALA A 433 32.90 -7.14 -12.78
N LEU A 434 33.80 -6.18 -12.53
CA LEU A 434 34.90 -6.29 -11.55
C LEU A 434 34.60 -5.46 -10.30
N HIS A 435 34.87 -6.05 -9.13
CA HIS A 435 34.99 -5.33 -7.85
C HIS A 435 36.16 -5.92 -7.06
N GLY A 436 37.27 -5.21 -6.95
CA GLY A 436 38.52 -5.76 -6.40
C GLY A 436 38.96 -6.98 -7.19
N GLU A 437 39.13 -8.13 -6.52
CA GLU A 437 39.45 -9.43 -7.15
C GLU A 437 38.21 -10.18 -7.66
N GLU A 438 37.01 -9.74 -7.32
CA GLU A 438 35.76 -10.37 -7.71
C GLU A 438 35.50 -10.14 -9.20
N THR A 439 35.21 -11.21 -9.92
CA THR A 439 34.85 -11.16 -11.34
C THR A 439 33.51 -11.84 -11.58
N ILE A 440 32.53 -11.08 -12.04
CA ILE A 440 31.16 -11.51 -12.22
C ILE A 440 30.82 -11.54 -13.73
N PRO A 441 30.23 -12.63 -14.24
CA PRO A 441 29.80 -12.71 -15.64
C PRO A 441 28.67 -11.71 -15.92
N VAL A 442 28.77 -10.97 -17.03
CA VAL A 442 27.75 -10.04 -17.48
C VAL A 442 26.97 -10.63 -18.64
N GLN A 443 25.67 -10.58 -18.56
CA GLN A 443 24.73 -10.91 -19.62
C GLN A 443 24.40 -9.65 -20.42
N VAL A 444 24.65 -9.64 -21.72
CA VAL A 444 24.22 -8.55 -22.60
C VAL A 444 22.80 -8.84 -23.08
N LEU A 445 21.83 -8.09 -22.59
CA LEU A 445 20.40 -8.22 -22.92
C LEU A 445 20.07 -7.53 -24.25
N LYS A 446 20.63 -6.35 -24.47
CA LYS A 446 20.59 -5.64 -25.74
C LYS A 446 22.02 -5.35 -26.19
N SER A 447 22.38 -5.86 -27.33
CA SER A 447 23.73 -5.69 -27.92
C SER A 447 24.07 -4.21 -28.12
N PRO A 448 25.38 -3.85 -28.08
CA PRO A 448 25.81 -2.48 -28.29
C PRO A 448 25.30 -1.91 -29.62
N ALA A 449 24.56 -0.82 -29.55
CA ALA A 449 24.05 -0.10 -30.71
C ALA A 449 24.54 1.36 -30.69
N LYS A 450 24.81 1.94 -31.86
CA LYS A 450 25.22 3.35 -31.94
C LYS A 450 24.08 4.30 -31.58
N THR A 451 24.35 5.19 -30.63
CA THR A 451 23.48 6.30 -30.25
C THR A 451 24.32 7.58 -30.32
N GLY A 452 24.30 8.26 -31.47
CA GLY A 452 25.20 9.39 -31.74
C GLY A 452 26.67 8.97 -31.84
N ALA A 453 27.53 9.59 -31.05
CA ALA A 453 28.96 9.29 -30.98
C ALA A 453 29.31 8.13 -30.02
N ARG A 454 28.34 7.60 -29.30
CA ARG A 454 28.53 6.55 -28.29
C ARG A 454 27.82 5.26 -28.72
N GLN A 455 28.15 4.19 -28.04
CA GLN A 455 27.40 2.93 -28.08
C GLN A 455 26.63 2.77 -26.78
N THR A 456 25.42 2.27 -26.84
CA THR A 456 24.56 1.96 -25.70
C THR A 456 24.21 0.47 -25.70
N ALA A 457 24.29 -0.17 -24.56
CA ALA A 457 23.90 -1.57 -24.36
C ALA A 457 23.06 -1.72 -23.08
N THR A 458 22.18 -2.72 -23.04
CA THR A 458 21.54 -3.12 -21.79
C THR A 458 22.23 -4.38 -21.28
N VAL A 459 22.70 -4.32 -20.04
CA VAL A 459 23.44 -5.42 -19.39
C VAL A 459 22.73 -5.88 -18.13
N ALA A 460 22.98 -7.13 -17.76
CA ALA A 460 22.54 -7.70 -16.49
C ALA A 460 23.65 -8.52 -15.84
N PHE A 461 23.76 -8.47 -14.53
CA PHE A 461 24.65 -9.32 -13.74
C PHE A 461 24.12 -9.46 -12.31
N VAL A 462 24.60 -10.43 -11.57
CA VAL A 462 24.20 -10.63 -10.17
C VAL A 462 25.23 -9.96 -9.27
N ALA A 463 24.87 -8.78 -8.75
CA ALA A 463 25.71 -8.07 -7.80
C ALA A 463 25.75 -8.82 -6.47
N GLN A 464 26.97 -9.04 -5.95
CA GLN A 464 27.20 -9.86 -4.77
C GLN A 464 27.37 -8.99 -3.52
N LYS A 465 26.64 -9.34 -2.45
CA LYS A 465 26.79 -8.75 -1.10
C LYS A 465 26.86 -7.22 -1.14
N VAL A 466 25.91 -6.58 -1.81
CA VAL A 466 25.80 -5.12 -1.80
C VAL A 466 25.42 -4.68 -0.39
N PRO A 467 26.24 -3.84 0.27
CA PRO A 467 26.02 -3.48 1.67
C PRO A 467 24.64 -2.88 1.94
N GLN A 468 24.08 -3.17 3.10
CA GLN A 468 22.82 -2.61 3.56
C GLN A 468 22.86 -1.09 3.62
N MET A 469 21.74 -0.43 3.23
CA MET A 469 21.65 1.03 3.14
C MET A 469 22.96 1.62 2.59
N GLY A 470 23.39 1.10 1.42
CA GLY A 470 24.74 1.34 0.96
C GLY A 470 24.93 1.24 -0.55
N LEU A 471 26.18 1.21 -0.96
CA LEU A 471 26.58 1.14 -2.35
C LEU A 471 27.78 0.22 -2.58
N LYS A 472 27.95 -0.21 -3.85
CA LYS A 472 29.11 -0.99 -4.32
C LYS A 472 29.45 -0.61 -5.75
N LEU A 473 30.71 -0.21 -5.98
CA LEU A 473 31.22 0.17 -7.31
C LEU A 473 31.69 -1.08 -8.06
N TYR A 474 31.20 -1.26 -9.27
CA TYR A 474 31.66 -2.24 -10.25
C TYR A 474 32.26 -1.55 -11.46
N ARG A 475 33.14 -2.24 -12.19
CA ARG A 475 33.69 -1.80 -13.47
C ARG A 475 33.39 -2.83 -14.54
N LEU A 476 32.70 -2.41 -15.58
CA LEU A 476 32.41 -3.28 -16.72
C LEU A 476 33.60 -3.22 -17.69
N VAL A 477 34.28 -4.34 -17.84
CA VAL A 477 35.45 -4.48 -18.71
C VAL A 477 35.26 -5.59 -19.77
N PRO A 478 36.05 -5.60 -20.85
CA PRO A 478 36.02 -6.70 -21.82
C PRO A 478 36.28 -8.05 -21.15
N ASP A 479 35.47 -9.06 -21.49
CA ASP A 479 35.80 -10.46 -21.17
C ASP A 479 36.89 -10.98 -22.11
N THR A 480 38.11 -10.99 -21.64
CA THR A 480 39.27 -11.51 -22.39
C THR A 480 39.49 -13.01 -22.22
N GLY A 481 38.65 -13.67 -21.39
CA GLY A 481 38.83 -15.07 -21.03
C GLY A 481 39.97 -15.33 -20.05
N SER A 482 40.75 -14.31 -19.67
CA SER A 482 41.84 -14.39 -18.69
C SER A 482 41.37 -14.34 -17.23
N ALA A 483 40.26 -13.65 -16.98
CA ALA A 483 39.63 -13.66 -15.67
C ALA A 483 38.75 -14.93 -15.53
N LYS A 484 39.01 -15.76 -14.52
CA LYS A 484 38.13 -16.87 -14.18
C LYS A 484 36.86 -16.31 -13.52
N ALA A 485 35.92 -15.81 -14.38
CA ALA A 485 34.59 -15.58 -13.90
C ALA A 485 34.02 -16.88 -13.34
N ALA A 486 33.37 -16.82 -12.19
CA ALA A 486 32.69 -17.97 -11.64
C ALA A 486 31.68 -18.49 -12.69
N ALA A 487 31.71 -19.81 -12.97
CA ALA A 487 30.77 -20.40 -13.92
C ALA A 487 29.35 -20.17 -13.39
N SER A 488 28.45 -19.69 -14.24
CA SER A 488 27.06 -19.56 -13.87
C SER A 488 26.47 -20.91 -13.47
N SER A 489 25.68 -20.94 -12.41
CA SER A 489 24.90 -22.11 -11.98
C SER A 489 23.69 -22.37 -12.88
N LEU A 490 23.29 -21.37 -13.70
CA LEU A 490 22.15 -21.46 -14.58
C LEU A 490 22.34 -22.48 -15.70
N ARG A 491 21.34 -23.33 -15.88
CA ARG A 491 21.24 -24.28 -16.98
C ARG A 491 19.85 -24.18 -17.60
N VAL A 492 19.83 -24.35 -18.91
CA VAL A 492 18.61 -24.28 -19.71
C VAL A 492 18.65 -25.44 -20.72
N GLY A 493 17.51 -26.10 -20.94
CA GLY A 493 17.39 -27.13 -21.92
C GLY A 493 15.97 -27.31 -22.44
N ALA A 494 15.83 -27.96 -23.59
CA ALA A 494 14.53 -28.20 -24.21
C ALA A 494 14.02 -29.64 -24.01
N GLU A 495 14.94 -30.58 -23.72
CA GLU A 495 14.61 -31.98 -23.62
C GLU A 495 14.80 -32.57 -22.20
N PRO A 496 13.96 -33.52 -21.75
CA PRO A 496 12.74 -34.04 -22.39
C PRO A 496 11.55 -33.06 -22.33
N ARG A 497 11.65 -31.98 -21.55
CA ARG A 497 10.75 -30.82 -21.43
C ARG A 497 11.60 -29.57 -21.33
N PRO A 498 11.10 -28.40 -21.79
CA PRO A 498 11.77 -27.14 -21.53
C PRO A 498 11.98 -26.95 -20.02
N TYR A 499 13.21 -26.62 -19.60
CA TYR A 499 13.53 -26.44 -18.20
C TYR A 499 14.52 -25.30 -17.95
N LEU A 500 14.43 -24.76 -16.75
CA LEU A 500 15.39 -23.85 -16.14
C LEU A 500 15.91 -24.48 -14.85
N GLU A 501 17.19 -24.33 -14.57
CA GLU A 501 17.80 -24.84 -13.34
C GLU A 501 18.88 -23.88 -12.86
N ASN A 502 18.89 -23.61 -11.54
CA ASN A 502 20.00 -22.96 -10.83
C ASN A 502 20.44 -23.83 -9.65
N GLU A 503 21.25 -23.30 -8.72
CA GLU A 503 21.73 -24.03 -7.56
C GLU A 503 20.61 -24.42 -6.58
N PHE A 504 19.48 -23.70 -6.59
CA PHE A 504 18.36 -23.88 -5.63
C PHE A 504 17.21 -24.69 -6.24
N LEU A 505 16.84 -24.37 -7.48
CA LEU A 505 15.58 -24.80 -8.08
C LEU A 505 15.79 -25.45 -9.46
N ARG A 506 14.91 -26.39 -9.80
CA ARG A 506 14.69 -26.87 -11.16
C ARG A 506 13.22 -26.72 -11.52
N VAL A 507 12.94 -25.99 -12.61
CA VAL A 507 11.62 -25.70 -13.14
C VAL A 507 11.46 -26.39 -14.48
N GLU A 508 10.44 -27.23 -14.68
CA GLU A 508 10.12 -27.87 -15.95
C GLU A 508 8.75 -27.37 -16.43
N ILE A 509 8.68 -26.97 -17.69
CA ILE A 509 7.45 -26.45 -18.31
C ILE A 509 6.80 -27.57 -19.14
N ASN A 510 5.48 -27.71 -18.98
CA ASN A 510 4.70 -28.57 -19.86
C ASN A 510 4.54 -27.85 -21.21
N PRO A 511 5.09 -28.40 -22.33
CA PRO A 511 5.06 -27.73 -23.62
C PRO A 511 3.65 -27.64 -24.24
N GLU A 512 2.69 -28.45 -23.78
CA GLU A 512 1.32 -28.45 -24.27
C GLU A 512 0.48 -27.40 -23.53
N THR A 513 0.58 -27.40 -22.18
CA THR A 513 -0.24 -26.52 -21.34
C THR A 513 0.44 -25.17 -21.07
N GLY A 514 1.77 -25.08 -21.11
CA GLY A 514 2.54 -23.90 -20.68
C GLY A 514 2.68 -23.77 -19.16
N ASN A 515 2.06 -24.65 -18.39
CA ASN A 515 2.13 -24.63 -16.93
C ASN A 515 3.50 -25.12 -16.44
N ILE A 516 3.84 -24.79 -15.20
CA ILE A 516 4.99 -25.39 -14.50
C ILE A 516 4.61 -26.83 -14.16
N ALA A 517 5.10 -27.77 -14.97
CA ALA A 517 4.85 -29.20 -14.78
C ALA A 517 5.56 -29.75 -13.53
N ARG A 518 6.71 -29.13 -13.19
CA ARG A 518 7.51 -29.51 -12.05
C ARG A 518 8.27 -28.33 -11.49
N LEU A 519 8.22 -28.14 -10.17
CA LEU A 519 9.07 -27.22 -9.43
C LEU A 519 9.75 -28.00 -8.32
N TYR A 520 11.02 -28.34 -8.54
CA TYR A 520 11.83 -29.10 -7.59
C TYR A 520 12.78 -28.20 -6.80
N ASP A 521 12.61 -28.19 -5.49
CA ASP A 521 13.50 -27.54 -4.56
C ASP A 521 14.68 -28.48 -4.26
N LYS A 522 15.87 -28.11 -4.74
CA LYS A 522 17.10 -28.89 -4.62
C LYS A 522 17.69 -28.83 -3.20
N VAL A 523 17.43 -27.75 -2.48
CA VAL A 523 17.91 -27.55 -1.12
C VAL A 523 17.12 -28.44 -0.15
N ASN A 524 15.81 -28.37 -0.21
CA ASN A 524 14.90 -29.15 0.61
C ASN A 524 14.60 -30.55 0.03
N LYS A 525 15.09 -30.84 -1.18
CA LYS A 525 14.99 -32.14 -1.91
C LYS A 525 13.55 -32.63 -2.05
N ARG A 526 12.65 -31.75 -2.45
CA ARG A 526 11.22 -32.05 -2.59
C ARG A 526 10.54 -31.24 -3.70
N GLU A 527 9.39 -31.70 -4.09
CA GLU A 527 8.51 -30.98 -5.04
C GLU A 527 7.77 -29.88 -4.28
N ALA A 528 7.76 -28.67 -4.85
CA ALA A 528 7.00 -27.54 -4.30
C ALA A 528 5.50 -27.66 -4.58
N PHE A 529 5.13 -28.31 -5.67
CA PHE A 529 3.75 -28.53 -6.09
C PHE A 529 3.38 -30.02 -6.15
N HIS A 530 2.12 -30.32 -5.85
CA HIS A 530 1.57 -31.66 -5.99
C HIS A 530 0.83 -31.89 -7.32
N GLY A 531 0.83 -30.90 -8.21
CA GLY A 531 0.27 -30.87 -9.56
C GLY A 531 0.96 -29.84 -10.41
N GLU A 532 0.42 -29.52 -11.58
CA GLU A 532 0.93 -28.42 -12.40
C GLU A 532 0.61 -27.07 -11.74
N GLY A 533 1.62 -26.23 -11.55
CA GLY A 533 1.50 -24.88 -11.01
C GLY A 533 1.55 -23.81 -12.07
N ASN A 534 1.27 -22.58 -11.69
CA ASN A 534 1.16 -21.43 -12.58
C ASN A 534 0.10 -21.67 -13.67
N SER A 535 -0.97 -22.39 -13.34
CA SER A 535 -2.08 -22.71 -14.24
C SER A 535 -3.04 -21.53 -14.31
N LEU A 536 -3.38 -21.09 -15.53
CA LEU A 536 -4.33 -20.02 -15.75
C LEU A 536 -5.77 -20.56 -15.87
N THR A 537 -6.68 -20.01 -15.06
CA THR A 537 -8.11 -20.34 -15.12
C THR A 537 -8.93 -19.06 -15.17
N ALA A 538 -9.80 -18.94 -16.15
CA ALA A 538 -10.78 -17.88 -16.25
C ALA A 538 -12.12 -18.36 -15.65
N TRP A 539 -12.71 -17.55 -14.78
CA TRP A 539 -13.98 -17.83 -14.12
C TRP A 539 -15.07 -16.88 -14.63
N GLU A 540 -16.29 -17.38 -14.78
CA GLU A 540 -17.44 -16.52 -15.04
C GLU A 540 -17.80 -15.75 -13.78
N ASP A 541 -17.81 -14.41 -13.88
CA ASP A 541 -18.01 -13.47 -12.77
C ASP A 541 -19.15 -12.51 -13.11
N THR A 542 -20.35 -12.77 -12.56
CA THR A 542 -21.56 -12.04 -12.94
C THR A 542 -22.16 -11.24 -11.81
N ALA A 543 -22.72 -10.08 -12.14
CA ALA A 543 -23.45 -9.24 -11.18
C ALA A 543 -24.67 -9.97 -10.57
N GLU A 544 -25.36 -10.83 -11.35
CA GLU A 544 -26.48 -11.59 -10.84
C GLU A 544 -26.06 -12.55 -9.73
N GLN A 545 -24.90 -13.18 -9.86
CA GLN A 545 -24.40 -14.09 -8.82
C GLN A 545 -23.86 -13.30 -7.63
N ALA A 546 -23.16 -12.18 -7.84
CA ALA A 546 -22.72 -11.29 -6.78
C ALA A 546 -23.89 -10.81 -5.91
N LEU A 547 -25.00 -10.42 -6.52
CA LEU A 547 -26.22 -10.03 -5.80
C LEU A 547 -26.78 -11.14 -4.88
N LYS A 548 -26.55 -12.41 -5.22
CA LYS A 548 -27.02 -13.55 -4.41
C LYS A 548 -26.08 -13.91 -3.27
N THR A 549 -24.80 -13.62 -3.42
CA THR A 549 -23.74 -14.09 -2.51
C THR A 549 -23.17 -13.01 -1.62
N SER A 550 -23.15 -11.77 -2.07
CA SER A 550 -22.63 -10.64 -1.30
C SER A 550 -23.55 -10.24 -0.15
N LYS A 551 -22.95 -9.83 0.97
CA LYS A 551 -23.69 -9.30 2.13
C LYS A 551 -23.99 -7.81 1.99
N GLU A 552 -23.16 -7.09 1.22
CA GLU A 552 -23.18 -5.64 1.07
C GLU A 552 -23.12 -5.24 -0.41
N TYR A 553 -23.90 -5.94 -1.27
CA TYR A 553 -23.81 -5.74 -2.71
C TYR A 553 -23.92 -4.27 -3.12
N ALA A 554 -22.83 -3.74 -3.68
CA ALA A 554 -22.77 -2.39 -4.21
C ALA A 554 -22.68 -2.35 -5.75
N GLY A 555 -22.19 -3.41 -6.37
CA GLY A 555 -22.08 -3.50 -7.82
C GLY A 555 -20.92 -4.36 -8.33
N PRO A 556 -20.81 -4.51 -9.66
CA PRO A 556 -19.82 -5.43 -10.26
C PRO A 556 -18.36 -5.09 -9.95
N ALA A 557 -18.02 -3.81 -9.74
CA ALA A 557 -16.66 -3.43 -9.38
C ALA A 557 -16.30 -3.83 -7.94
N TRP A 558 -17.28 -3.73 -7.03
CA TRP A 558 -17.10 -3.98 -5.60
C TRP A 558 -17.13 -5.47 -5.25
N ASP A 559 -18.03 -6.22 -5.85
CA ASP A 559 -18.31 -7.60 -5.46
C ASP A 559 -17.86 -8.60 -6.53
N THR A 560 -17.51 -9.82 -6.08
CA THR A 560 -17.27 -10.97 -6.96
C THR A 560 -18.52 -11.84 -7.04
N GLY A 561 -18.85 -12.30 -8.26
CA GLY A 561 -20.00 -13.14 -8.51
C GLY A 561 -19.65 -14.40 -9.29
N LEU A 562 -18.78 -15.25 -8.71
CA LEU A 562 -18.34 -16.48 -9.35
C LEU A 562 -19.50 -17.47 -9.43
N THR A 563 -19.89 -17.83 -10.67
CA THR A 563 -21.01 -18.79 -10.93
C THR A 563 -20.60 -20.24 -10.74
N GLY A 564 -19.29 -20.50 -10.62
CA GLY A 564 -18.70 -21.83 -10.64
C GLY A 564 -18.35 -22.33 -12.05
N LYS A 565 -18.79 -21.64 -13.11
CA LYS A 565 -18.36 -21.95 -14.48
C LYS A 565 -16.98 -21.39 -14.73
N LYS A 566 -16.11 -22.22 -15.28
CA LYS A 566 -14.72 -21.88 -15.52
C LYS A 566 -14.20 -22.41 -16.85
N TRP A 567 -13.11 -21.82 -17.29
CA TRP A 567 -12.36 -22.22 -18.48
C TRP A 567 -10.89 -22.35 -18.10
N ASP A 568 -10.37 -23.56 -18.12
CA ASP A 568 -8.94 -23.79 -17.90
C ASP A 568 -8.17 -23.41 -19.18
N ILE A 569 -7.22 -22.50 -19.08
CA ILE A 569 -6.37 -22.05 -20.18
C ILE A 569 -5.17 -23.00 -20.25
N ASN A 570 -5.44 -24.22 -20.71
CA ASN A 570 -4.54 -25.37 -20.68
C ASN A 570 -3.95 -25.72 -22.04
N LYS A 571 -3.84 -24.74 -22.94
CA LYS A 571 -3.18 -24.88 -24.23
C LYS A 571 -2.27 -23.71 -24.51
N ALA A 572 -0.97 -23.95 -24.45
CA ALA A 572 0.02 -22.97 -24.86
C ALA A 572 0.00 -22.78 -26.35
N ALA A 573 0.01 -21.54 -26.83
CA ALA A 573 0.21 -21.21 -28.22
C ALA A 573 1.70 -21.35 -28.62
N ARG A 574 2.61 -21.10 -27.68
CA ARG A 574 4.06 -21.17 -27.87
C ARG A 574 4.77 -21.31 -26.52
N VAL A 575 5.82 -22.14 -26.51
CA VAL A 575 6.80 -22.24 -25.41
C VAL A 575 8.18 -22.13 -26.01
N GLU A 576 8.98 -21.16 -25.59
CA GLU A 576 10.31 -20.91 -26.15
C GLU A 576 11.32 -20.43 -25.12
N ILE A 577 12.57 -20.79 -25.26
CA ILE A 577 13.67 -20.27 -24.47
C ILE A 577 14.09 -18.93 -25.07
N THR A 578 13.95 -17.85 -24.30
CA THR A 578 14.26 -16.48 -24.76
C THR A 578 15.58 -15.93 -24.20
N GLU A 579 16.01 -16.41 -23.01
CA GLU A 579 17.29 -16.03 -22.42
C GLU A 579 18.03 -17.24 -21.87
N GLN A 580 19.35 -17.28 -22.10
CA GLN A 580 20.25 -18.36 -21.65
C GLN A 580 21.56 -17.78 -21.11
N GLY A 581 21.44 -16.65 -20.42
CA GLY A 581 22.64 -15.94 -19.99
C GLY A 581 23.16 -16.35 -18.61
N PRO A 582 24.31 -15.83 -18.20
CA PRO A 582 24.88 -16.20 -16.91
C PRO A 582 24.15 -15.59 -15.72
N ALA A 583 23.42 -14.50 -15.89
CA ALA A 583 22.70 -13.83 -14.82
C ALA A 583 21.24 -14.27 -14.67
N ARG A 584 20.54 -14.40 -15.81
CA ARG A 584 19.14 -14.81 -15.90
C ARG A 584 18.90 -15.76 -17.07
N ALA A 585 18.04 -16.73 -16.85
CA ALA A 585 17.54 -17.63 -17.89
C ALA A 585 16.01 -17.56 -17.89
N THR A 586 15.39 -17.57 -19.08
CA THR A 586 13.95 -17.31 -19.25
C THR A 586 13.34 -18.24 -20.29
N ILE A 587 12.18 -18.81 -19.92
CA ILE A 587 11.26 -19.47 -20.86
C ILE A 587 10.03 -18.59 -20.99
N ARG A 588 9.69 -18.21 -22.20
CA ARG A 588 8.47 -17.50 -22.55
C ARG A 588 7.37 -18.49 -22.91
N VAL A 589 6.20 -18.30 -22.29
CA VAL A 589 4.96 -19.03 -22.58
C VAL A 589 3.93 -18.02 -23.09
N ALA A 590 3.31 -18.34 -24.25
CA ALA A 590 2.23 -17.55 -24.81
C ALA A 590 0.92 -18.32 -24.74
N HIS A 591 -0.14 -17.66 -24.29
CA HIS A 591 -1.50 -18.18 -24.28
C HIS A 591 -2.46 -17.26 -25.03
N ARG A 592 -3.61 -17.81 -25.40
CA ARG A 592 -4.77 -17.07 -25.92
C ARG A 592 -6.04 -17.55 -25.25
N PHE A 593 -6.90 -16.62 -24.96
CA PHE A 593 -8.23 -16.91 -24.45
C PHE A 593 -9.21 -15.91 -25.05
N ARG A 594 -10.10 -16.40 -25.93
CA ARG A 594 -11.04 -15.57 -26.70
C ARG A 594 -10.30 -14.42 -27.41
N ASP A 595 -10.60 -13.17 -27.06
CA ASP A 595 -9.98 -11.98 -27.67
C ASP A 595 -8.68 -11.55 -26.96
N SER A 596 -8.34 -12.18 -25.82
CA SER A 596 -7.20 -11.82 -24.97
C SER A 596 -5.96 -12.67 -25.23
N GLN A 597 -4.78 -12.09 -25.00
CA GLN A 597 -3.48 -12.75 -25.16
C GLN A 597 -2.64 -12.55 -23.90
N PHE A 598 -1.85 -13.57 -23.56
CA PHE A 598 -0.96 -13.57 -22.40
C PHE A 598 0.44 -14.00 -22.79
N LEU A 599 1.45 -13.28 -22.28
CA LEU A 599 2.86 -13.68 -22.31
C LEU A 599 3.35 -13.80 -20.87
N GLN A 600 3.91 -14.95 -20.53
CA GLN A 600 4.56 -15.19 -19.25
C GLN A 600 6.04 -15.47 -19.49
N ASP A 601 6.92 -14.59 -19.01
CA ASP A 601 8.36 -14.79 -18.98
C ASP A 601 8.73 -15.42 -17.64
N ILE A 602 8.86 -16.74 -17.62
CA ILE A 602 9.21 -17.54 -16.44
C ILE A 602 10.73 -17.58 -16.37
N SER A 603 11.31 -17.05 -15.28
CA SER A 603 12.74 -16.81 -15.15
C SER A 603 13.35 -17.41 -13.88
N LEU A 604 14.58 -17.91 -14.00
CA LEU A 604 15.47 -18.14 -12.87
C LEU A 604 16.65 -17.16 -12.92
N ILE A 605 17.04 -16.64 -11.78
CA ILE A 605 18.20 -15.79 -11.59
C ILE A 605 19.27 -16.61 -10.86
N ALA A 606 20.53 -16.44 -11.25
CA ALA A 606 21.63 -17.09 -10.55
C ALA A 606 21.72 -16.54 -9.11
N GLY A 607 21.87 -17.40 -8.13
CA GLY A 607 21.97 -16.99 -6.72
C GLY A 607 20.63 -16.64 -6.05
N GLU A 608 19.48 -16.77 -6.75
CA GLU A 608 18.18 -16.49 -6.13
C GLU A 608 17.31 -17.76 -6.04
N PRO A 609 16.71 -18.03 -4.85
CA PRO A 609 15.95 -19.26 -4.59
C PRO A 609 14.44 -19.13 -4.96
N ARG A 610 14.11 -18.37 -6.00
CA ARG A 610 12.71 -18.13 -6.42
C ARG A 610 12.56 -18.18 -7.95
N VAL A 611 11.35 -18.40 -8.40
CA VAL A 611 10.95 -18.33 -9.80
C VAL A 611 10.22 -17.02 -10.03
N ASP A 612 10.77 -16.13 -10.84
CA ASP A 612 10.12 -14.87 -11.19
C ASP A 612 9.31 -15.03 -12.47
N VAL A 613 8.10 -14.52 -12.49
CA VAL A 613 7.21 -14.51 -13.66
C VAL A 613 6.85 -13.07 -13.98
N ALA A 614 7.32 -12.58 -15.13
CA ALA A 614 6.84 -11.33 -15.71
C ALA A 614 5.69 -11.64 -16.66
N MET A 615 4.55 -11.02 -16.43
CA MET A 615 3.34 -11.23 -17.23
C MET A 615 3.00 -9.96 -18.01
N THR A 616 2.86 -10.11 -19.32
CA THR A 616 2.23 -9.13 -20.21
C THR A 616 0.91 -9.71 -20.68
N LEU A 617 -0.14 -8.97 -20.53
CA LEU A 617 -1.51 -9.41 -20.74
C LEU A 617 -2.25 -8.32 -21.51
N ASP A 618 -2.81 -8.69 -22.66
CA ASP A 618 -3.69 -7.85 -23.45
C ASP A 618 -5.12 -8.37 -23.26
N TRP A 619 -5.90 -7.66 -22.41
CA TRP A 619 -7.16 -8.15 -21.84
C TRP A 619 -8.39 -7.47 -22.45
N TYR A 620 -9.38 -8.28 -22.86
CA TYR A 620 -10.63 -7.78 -23.45
C TYR A 620 -11.88 -8.51 -22.94
N GLU A 621 -11.78 -9.31 -21.88
CA GLU A 621 -12.88 -10.13 -21.39
C GLU A 621 -13.72 -9.36 -20.35
N ARG A 622 -15.05 -9.44 -20.47
CA ARG A 622 -16.00 -8.90 -19.51
C ARG A 622 -16.65 -10.03 -18.70
N ALA A 623 -17.13 -9.71 -17.52
CA ALA A 623 -17.74 -10.68 -16.60
C ALA A 623 -16.89 -11.95 -16.46
N THR A 624 -15.57 -11.75 -16.42
CA THR A 624 -14.58 -12.83 -16.41
C THR A 624 -13.47 -12.49 -15.42
N PHE A 625 -13.10 -13.44 -14.58
CA PHE A 625 -12.08 -13.32 -13.56
C PHE A 625 -10.95 -14.31 -13.83
N LEU A 626 -9.76 -13.84 -14.16
CA LEU A 626 -8.58 -14.65 -14.42
C LEU A 626 -7.78 -14.85 -13.13
N LYS A 627 -7.43 -16.10 -12.84
CA LYS A 627 -6.58 -16.48 -11.70
C LYS A 627 -5.43 -17.37 -12.15
N ALA A 628 -4.29 -17.24 -11.44
CA ALA A 628 -3.14 -18.14 -11.57
C ALA A 628 -3.09 -19.08 -10.37
N GLY A 629 -3.12 -20.39 -10.61
CA GLY A 629 -3.24 -21.43 -9.58
C GLY A 629 -1.90 -22.10 -9.23
N PHE A 630 -1.68 -22.35 -7.93
CA PHE A 630 -0.46 -22.96 -7.37
C PHE A 630 -0.83 -24.03 -6.33
N PRO A 631 -0.87 -25.33 -6.74
CA PRO A 631 -1.21 -26.43 -5.83
C PRO A 631 0.02 -26.80 -4.98
N VAL A 632 0.12 -26.25 -3.79
CA VAL A 632 1.28 -26.38 -2.91
C VAL A 632 1.39 -27.75 -2.26
N SER A 633 2.59 -28.35 -2.26
CA SER A 633 2.88 -29.66 -1.62
C SER A 633 3.05 -29.55 -0.09
N VAL A 634 2.19 -28.75 0.54
CA VAL A 634 2.18 -28.54 2.01
C VAL A 634 0.76 -28.77 2.50
N LYS A 635 0.62 -29.42 3.66
CA LYS A 635 -0.68 -29.59 4.31
C LYS A 635 -0.81 -28.58 5.44
N SER A 636 -1.71 -27.65 5.28
CA SER A 636 -2.05 -26.64 6.28
C SER A 636 -3.55 -26.34 6.21
N SER A 637 -4.17 -25.98 7.32
CA SER A 637 -5.53 -25.43 7.33
C SER A 637 -5.52 -23.91 7.20
N LYS A 638 -4.34 -23.29 7.30
CA LYS A 638 -4.16 -21.83 7.29
C LYS A 638 -3.38 -21.36 6.07
N VAL A 639 -3.56 -20.11 5.78
CA VAL A 639 -2.78 -19.33 4.83
C VAL A 639 -2.36 -18.03 5.52
N SER A 640 -1.08 -17.69 5.41
CA SER A 640 -0.54 -16.43 5.93
C SER A 640 -0.47 -15.40 4.83
N ALA A 641 -0.87 -14.17 5.08
CA ALA A 641 -0.81 -13.08 4.11
C ALA A 641 -0.27 -11.80 4.74
N GLU A 642 0.55 -11.07 3.99
CA GLU A 642 0.94 -9.71 4.39
C GLU A 642 -0.26 -8.79 4.39
N ILE A 643 -0.36 -7.98 5.43
CA ILE A 643 -1.20 -6.79 5.53
C ILE A 643 -0.30 -5.58 5.79
N PRO A 644 -0.77 -4.33 5.66
CA PRO A 644 0.07 -3.16 5.93
C PRO A 644 0.78 -3.24 7.29
N TYR A 645 2.11 -3.31 7.30
CA TYR A 645 2.97 -3.46 8.49
C TYR A 645 2.71 -4.70 9.38
N GLY A 646 2.13 -5.74 8.83
CA GLY A 646 1.85 -6.96 9.60
C GLY A 646 1.62 -8.18 8.73
N VAL A 647 1.28 -9.27 9.38
CA VAL A 647 0.91 -10.55 8.76
C VAL A 647 -0.28 -11.13 9.49
N ILE A 648 -1.24 -11.62 8.73
CA ILE A 648 -2.44 -12.26 9.25
C ILE A 648 -2.54 -13.72 8.80
N GLU A 649 -3.08 -14.58 9.65
CA GLU A 649 -3.41 -15.96 9.31
C GLU A 649 -4.92 -16.11 9.10
N ARG A 650 -5.32 -16.66 7.97
CA ARG A 650 -6.71 -16.92 7.61
C ARG A 650 -6.95 -18.40 7.33
N ASP A 651 -8.21 -18.84 7.42
CA ASP A 651 -8.61 -20.17 6.98
C ASP A 651 -8.63 -20.26 5.46
N GLN A 652 -8.36 -21.44 4.91
CA GLN A 652 -8.43 -21.72 3.47
C GLN A 652 -9.87 -21.95 3.03
N THR A 653 -10.70 -20.94 3.00
CA THR A 653 -12.14 -21.03 2.70
C THR A 653 -12.44 -21.11 1.20
N GLY A 654 -11.53 -20.65 0.36
CA GLY A 654 -11.76 -20.43 -1.07
C GLY A 654 -12.51 -19.13 -1.39
N GLU A 655 -12.73 -18.29 -0.39
CA GLU A 655 -13.27 -16.93 -0.57
C GLU A 655 -12.14 -15.98 -0.97
N GLU A 656 -12.49 -14.95 -1.76
CA GLU A 656 -11.56 -13.91 -2.15
C GLU A 656 -11.12 -13.10 -0.93
N ALA A 657 -9.80 -12.90 -0.79
CA ALA A 657 -9.19 -12.17 0.31
C ALA A 657 -8.12 -11.21 -0.19
N VAL A 658 -7.77 -10.23 0.64
CA VAL A 658 -6.73 -9.24 0.33
C VAL A 658 -5.38 -9.65 0.89
N MET A 659 -4.31 -9.35 0.15
CA MET A 659 -2.91 -9.43 0.58
C MET A 659 -2.14 -8.18 0.17
N GLY A 660 -1.06 -7.90 0.88
CA GLY A 660 -0.05 -6.93 0.46
C GLY A 660 0.87 -7.48 -0.64
N LYS A 661 2.12 -7.74 -0.29
CA LYS A 661 3.17 -8.18 -1.24
C LYS A 661 3.25 -9.70 -1.40
N TRP A 662 2.68 -10.48 -0.50
CA TRP A 662 2.80 -11.94 -0.50
C TRP A 662 1.67 -12.67 0.23
N VAL A 663 1.50 -13.93 -0.13
CA VAL A 663 0.68 -14.94 0.54
C VAL A 663 1.45 -16.24 0.59
N ASP A 664 1.31 -17.02 1.68
CA ASP A 664 2.09 -18.23 1.96
C ASP A 664 1.23 -19.35 2.53
N ILE A 665 1.48 -20.56 2.07
CA ILE A 665 1.02 -21.78 2.73
C ILE A 665 2.25 -22.53 3.22
N SER A 666 2.42 -22.60 4.53
CA SER A 666 3.55 -23.27 5.14
C SER A 666 3.17 -24.16 6.33
N SER A 667 4.08 -25.05 6.67
CA SER A 667 4.12 -25.91 7.82
C SER A 667 5.48 -25.74 8.52
N PRO A 668 5.74 -26.34 9.70
CA PRO A 668 7.03 -26.20 10.38
C PRO A 668 8.25 -26.71 9.60
N ASP A 669 8.06 -27.50 8.55
CA ASP A 669 9.14 -28.09 7.75
C ASP A 669 9.29 -27.49 6.35
N TYR A 670 8.25 -26.90 5.79
CA TYR A 670 8.26 -26.39 4.42
C TYR A 670 7.11 -25.44 4.11
N GLY A 671 7.37 -24.50 3.21
CA GLY A 671 6.37 -23.56 2.69
C GLY A 671 6.60 -23.17 1.26
N VAL A 672 5.57 -22.57 0.67
CA VAL A 672 5.64 -21.92 -0.64
C VAL A 672 4.86 -20.60 -0.58
N ALA A 673 5.58 -19.53 -0.80
CA ALA A 673 5.01 -18.19 -0.89
C ALA A 673 4.80 -17.77 -2.35
N ILE A 674 3.71 -17.05 -2.60
CA ILE A 674 3.47 -16.33 -3.85
C ILE A 674 3.60 -14.84 -3.54
N MET A 675 4.60 -14.20 -4.15
CA MET A 675 4.87 -12.77 -4.00
C MET A 675 4.37 -12.03 -5.24
N ASN A 676 3.98 -10.76 -5.09
CA ASN A 676 3.48 -9.94 -6.21
C ASN A 676 3.99 -8.48 -6.11
N ASN A 677 3.87 -7.75 -7.22
CA ASN A 677 4.21 -6.32 -7.32
C ASN A 677 3.01 -5.43 -7.72
N GLY A 678 1.84 -5.71 -7.16
CA GLY A 678 0.63 -4.92 -7.38
C GLY A 678 -0.57 -5.75 -7.83
N ARG A 679 -0.72 -6.95 -7.24
CA ARG A 679 -1.93 -7.78 -7.30
C ARG A 679 -2.32 -8.09 -5.86
N ASN A 680 -3.47 -7.58 -5.42
CA ASN A 680 -3.84 -7.61 -4.00
C ASN A 680 -4.88 -8.68 -3.67
N GLY A 681 -5.52 -9.29 -4.67
CA GLY A 681 -6.50 -10.35 -4.46
C GLY A 681 -5.90 -11.76 -4.52
N TYR A 682 -6.42 -12.65 -3.70
CA TYR A 682 -6.15 -14.09 -3.75
C TYR A 682 -7.30 -14.88 -3.14
N ASP A 683 -7.38 -16.16 -3.45
CA ASP A 683 -8.07 -17.15 -2.62
C ASP A 683 -7.15 -18.32 -2.30
N ALA A 684 -7.47 -19.05 -1.25
CA ALA A 684 -6.77 -20.29 -0.89
C ALA A 684 -7.78 -21.38 -0.52
N LYS A 685 -7.62 -22.58 -1.10
CA LYS A 685 -8.45 -23.73 -0.82
C LYS A 685 -7.71 -25.04 -1.08
N ASP A 686 -7.88 -26.01 -0.22
CA ASP A 686 -7.33 -27.37 -0.38
C ASP A 686 -5.80 -27.38 -0.64
N ASN A 687 -5.07 -26.50 0.01
CA ASN A 687 -3.63 -26.25 -0.17
C ASN A 687 -3.25 -25.76 -1.57
N ALA A 688 -4.14 -25.10 -2.25
CA ALA A 688 -3.83 -24.33 -3.46
C ALA A 688 -4.03 -22.84 -3.20
N ILE A 689 -3.09 -22.02 -3.67
CA ILE A 689 -3.21 -20.58 -3.73
C ILE A 689 -3.63 -20.20 -5.13
N HIS A 690 -4.63 -19.34 -5.27
CA HIS A 690 -4.99 -18.74 -6.55
C HIS A 690 -4.77 -17.23 -6.48
N LEU A 691 -3.75 -16.75 -7.17
CA LEU A 691 -3.49 -15.32 -7.33
C LEU A 691 -4.53 -14.72 -8.28
N SER A 692 -5.23 -13.70 -7.82
CA SER A 692 -6.19 -12.95 -8.62
C SER A 692 -5.44 -12.00 -9.56
N VAL A 693 -5.52 -12.28 -10.85
CA VAL A 693 -4.70 -11.62 -11.88
C VAL A 693 -5.38 -10.36 -12.41
N ILE A 694 -6.59 -10.50 -12.90
CA ILE A 694 -7.39 -9.45 -13.51
C ILE A 694 -8.86 -9.88 -13.58
N ARG A 695 -9.76 -8.92 -13.53
CA ARG A 695 -11.18 -9.16 -13.78
C ARG A 695 -11.73 -8.04 -14.69
N GLY A 696 -12.85 -8.31 -15.33
CA GLY A 696 -13.51 -7.35 -16.22
C GLY A 696 -14.90 -6.98 -15.71
N PRO A 697 -15.06 -6.24 -14.62
CA PRO A 697 -16.35 -5.69 -14.24
C PRO A 697 -16.78 -4.69 -15.32
N TRP A 698 -18.11 -4.53 -15.50
CA TRP A 698 -18.64 -3.67 -16.57
C TRP A 698 -19.34 -2.42 -16.04
N ALA A 699 -19.35 -2.22 -14.74
CA ALA A 699 -19.90 -1.04 -14.08
C ALA A 699 -19.18 -0.78 -12.76
N PRO A 700 -18.93 0.52 -12.39
CA PRO A 700 -19.37 1.71 -13.13
C PRO A 700 -18.54 2.05 -14.39
N ASP A 701 -17.35 1.48 -14.54
CA ASP A 701 -16.56 1.59 -15.77
C ASP A 701 -16.89 0.43 -16.73
N PRO A 702 -17.51 0.70 -17.89
CA PRO A 702 -17.86 -0.35 -18.85
C PRO A 702 -16.66 -0.97 -19.58
N ARG A 703 -15.48 -0.37 -19.41
CA ARG A 703 -14.21 -0.81 -20.01
C ARG A 703 -13.12 -1.05 -18.97
N ALA A 704 -13.55 -1.32 -17.74
CA ALA A 704 -12.60 -1.60 -16.67
C ALA A 704 -11.61 -2.68 -17.06
N ASP A 705 -10.32 -2.39 -16.85
CA ASP A 705 -9.21 -3.31 -17.13
C ASP A 705 -9.06 -3.75 -18.60
N GLU A 706 -9.73 -3.10 -19.60
CA GLU A 706 -9.46 -3.40 -21.01
C GLU A 706 -8.11 -2.81 -21.46
N GLY A 707 -7.26 -3.64 -22.08
CA GLY A 707 -5.99 -3.22 -22.69
C GLY A 707 -4.78 -4.00 -22.20
N GLU A 708 -3.59 -3.41 -22.40
CA GLU A 708 -2.30 -4.02 -22.03
C GLU A 708 -1.95 -3.77 -20.57
N HIS A 709 -1.61 -4.84 -19.86
CA HIS A 709 -1.14 -4.82 -18.48
C HIS A 709 0.20 -5.54 -18.35
N VAL A 710 1.14 -4.95 -17.61
CA VAL A 710 2.45 -5.55 -17.32
C VAL A 710 2.67 -5.59 -15.82
N PHE A 711 2.92 -6.77 -15.27
CA PHE A 711 3.18 -6.95 -13.84
C PHE A 711 4.03 -8.19 -13.58
N GLY A 712 4.46 -8.40 -12.34
CA GLY A 712 5.23 -9.56 -11.95
C GLY A 712 4.70 -10.23 -10.69
N TYR A 713 4.94 -11.51 -10.59
CA TYR A 713 4.80 -12.29 -9.37
C TYR A 713 5.94 -13.30 -9.28
N SER A 714 6.13 -13.85 -8.10
CA SER A 714 7.23 -14.78 -7.87
C SER A 714 6.78 -15.95 -7.01
N ILE A 715 7.33 -17.13 -7.27
CA ILE A 715 7.07 -18.36 -6.54
C ILE A 715 8.31 -18.65 -5.72
N TYR A 716 8.16 -18.69 -4.40
CA TYR A 716 9.26 -18.86 -3.47
C TYR A 716 9.06 -20.07 -2.56
N PRO A 717 9.60 -21.24 -2.92
CA PRO A 717 9.70 -22.38 -2.01
C PRO A 717 10.73 -22.13 -0.91
N HIS A 718 10.43 -22.50 0.33
CA HIS A 718 11.33 -22.28 1.45
C HIS A 718 11.23 -23.37 2.53
N HIS A 719 12.25 -23.46 3.37
CA HIS A 719 12.25 -24.28 4.58
C HIS A 719 11.36 -23.62 5.65
N GLY A 720 10.64 -24.44 6.42
CA GLY A 720 9.91 -24.02 7.60
C GLY A 720 8.73 -23.09 7.31
N SER A 721 8.34 -22.31 8.31
CA SER A 721 7.31 -21.29 8.22
C SER A 721 7.75 -20.11 7.34
N TRP A 722 6.82 -19.20 7.03
CA TRP A 722 7.14 -17.95 6.32
C TRP A 722 8.20 -17.10 7.06
N ARG A 723 8.27 -17.21 8.40
CA ARG A 723 9.31 -16.55 9.21
C ARG A 723 10.69 -17.18 8.98
N ASP A 724 10.77 -18.51 9.00
CA ASP A 724 12.01 -19.25 8.77
C ASP A 724 12.52 -19.02 7.33
N GLY A 725 11.60 -18.95 6.36
CA GLY A 725 11.86 -18.62 4.96
C GLY A 725 12.16 -17.14 4.71
N LYS A 726 12.01 -16.25 5.71
CA LYS A 726 12.20 -14.79 5.55
C LYS A 726 11.37 -14.24 4.39
N VAL A 727 10.14 -14.71 4.23
CA VAL A 727 9.27 -14.37 3.11
C VAL A 727 9.05 -12.86 2.99
N GLN A 728 8.90 -12.16 4.13
CA GLN A 728 8.78 -10.70 4.16
C GLN A 728 9.98 -9.99 3.51
N PHE A 729 11.21 -10.44 3.81
CA PHE A 729 12.43 -9.86 3.24
C PHE A 729 12.56 -10.17 1.75
N GLN A 730 12.17 -11.37 1.32
CA GLN A 730 12.15 -11.75 -0.10
C GLN A 730 11.13 -10.93 -0.89
N ALA A 731 9.95 -10.71 -0.33
CA ALA A 731 8.91 -9.89 -0.96
C ALA A 731 9.29 -8.41 -1.04
N LEU A 732 9.94 -7.87 -0.01
CA LEU A 732 10.52 -6.52 -0.06
C LEU A 732 11.64 -6.43 -1.11
N ALA A 733 12.51 -7.45 -1.21
CA ALA A 733 13.56 -7.51 -2.22
C ALA A 733 13.01 -7.60 -3.65
N PHE A 734 11.92 -8.35 -3.86
CA PHE A 734 11.22 -8.45 -5.14
C PHE A 734 10.59 -7.13 -5.57
N ASN A 735 9.98 -6.39 -4.62
CA ASN A 735 9.33 -5.11 -4.90
C ASN A 735 10.30 -3.92 -4.97
N SER A 736 11.49 -4.02 -4.35
CA SER A 736 12.52 -2.98 -4.35
C SER A 736 13.86 -3.58 -4.80
N PRO A 737 14.08 -3.76 -6.11
CA PRO A 737 15.32 -4.31 -6.66
C PRO A 737 16.52 -3.41 -6.34
N LEU A 738 17.74 -3.96 -6.48
CA LEU A 738 18.97 -3.18 -6.43
C LEU A 738 18.94 -2.10 -7.52
N LEU A 739 19.34 -0.89 -7.16
CA LEU A 739 19.44 0.23 -8.09
C LEU A 739 20.83 0.27 -8.72
N ALA A 740 20.93 0.69 -9.96
CA ALA A 740 22.23 0.82 -10.62
C ALA A 740 22.30 2.09 -11.45
N MET A 741 23.44 2.76 -11.39
CA MET A 741 23.72 3.94 -12.19
C MET A 741 25.14 3.96 -12.69
N GLN A 742 25.30 4.24 -13.98
CA GLN A 742 26.59 4.49 -14.57
C GLN A 742 27.10 5.87 -14.15
N GLU A 743 28.33 5.93 -13.63
CA GLU A 743 29.02 7.17 -13.31
C GLU A 743 30.01 7.56 -14.42
N PRO A 744 30.32 8.86 -14.60
CA PRO A 744 31.49 9.27 -15.35
C PRO A 744 32.77 8.90 -14.58
N GLN A 745 33.90 8.80 -15.28
CA GLN A 745 35.20 8.65 -14.60
C GLN A 745 35.66 9.96 -13.97
N HIS A 746 35.82 9.96 -12.65
CA HIS A 746 36.32 11.12 -11.87
C HIS A 746 37.08 10.65 -10.64
N ALA A 747 37.94 11.52 -10.11
CA ALA A 747 38.54 11.31 -8.80
C ALA A 747 37.53 11.57 -7.69
N SER A 748 37.70 10.92 -6.55
CA SER A 748 36.95 11.31 -5.35
C SER A 748 37.33 12.75 -4.94
N PRO A 749 36.44 13.51 -4.30
CA PRO A 749 36.79 14.85 -3.82
C PRO A 749 37.97 14.81 -2.85
N GLN A 750 39.02 15.64 -3.11
CA GLN A 750 40.22 15.72 -2.27
C GLN A 750 40.03 16.65 -1.07
N GLU A 751 39.02 17.52 -1.08
CA GLU A 751 38.79 18.54 -0.07
C GLU A 751 37.50 18.31 0.71
N GLN A 752 37.50 18.65 1.97
CA GLN A 752 36.30 18.71 2.80
C GLN A 752 35.39 19.83 2.30
N TRP A 753 34.26 19.47 1.76
CA TRP A 753 33.20 20.41 1.51
C TRP A 753 32.17 20.31 2.63
N ALA A 754 31.77 21.41 3.24
CA ALA A 754 30.83 21.48 4.33
C ALA A 754 31.14 20.50 5.52
N GLY A 755 32.41 20.31 5.85
CA GLY A 755 32.86 19.46 6.96
C GLY A 755 32.85 17.96 6.66
N LYS A 756 32.51 17.51 5.44
CA LYS A 756 32.50 16.11 5.04
C LYS A 756 33.85 15.65 4.53
N LYS A 757 34.36 14.50 4.97
CA LYS A 757 35.56 13.88 4.41
C LYS A 757 35.25 13.39 3.00
N GLY A 758 36.01 13.82 2.00
CA GLY A 758 35.94 13.31 0.65
C GLY A 758 36.40 11.86 0.56
N GLY A 759 35.80 11.11 -0.37
CA GLY A 759 36.16 9.75 -0.70
C GLY A 759 35.48 8.69 0.13
N LEU A 760 34.48 8.03 -0.49
CA LEU A 760 33.92 6.77 0.01
C LEU A 760 34.73 5.59 -0.56
N PRO A 761 34.87 4.48 0.18
CA PRO A 761 35.39 3.23 -0.37
C PRO A 761 34.46 2.65 -1.42
N ASP A 762 34.97 1.77 -2.28
CA ASP A 762 34.25 1.14 -3.39
C ASP A 762 33.04 0.27 -2.95
N ALA A 763 32.96 -0.07 -1.67
CA ALA A 763 31.79 -0.67 -1.03
C ALA A 763 31.58 -0.05 0.35
N TYR A 764 30.39 0.47 0.61
CA TYR A 764 30.12 1.21 1.84
C TYR A 764 28.66 1.05 2.30
N SER A 765 28.47 0.87 3.62
CA SER A 765 27.17 0.91 4.30
C SER A 765 27.03 2.21 5.07
N PHE A 766 25.97 2.96 4.82
CA PHE A 766 25.66 4.20 5.51
C PHE A 766 24.92 4.00 6.83
N VAL A 767 24.13 2.94 6.92
CA VAL A 767 23.39 2.54 8.12
C VAL A 767 23.46 1.04 8.24
N LYS A 768 23.93 0.54 9.39
CA LYS A 768 23.87 -0.89 9.68
C LYS A 768 22.84 -1.17 10.74
N THR A 769 21.95 -2.10 10.45
CA THR A 769 20.95 -2.64 11.38
C THR A 769 21.40 -4.03 11.81
N GLY A 770 21.63 -4.21 13.11
CA GLY A 770 22.00 -5.50 13.69
C GLY A 770 20.76 -6.32 14.09
N SER A 771 19.79 -6.46 13.18
CA SER A 771 18.57 -7.25 13.41
C SER A 771 18.22 -8.05 12.16
N ASP A 772 17.65 -9.23 12.36
CA ASP A 772 17.19 -10.13 11.31
C ASP A 772 15.66 -10.17 11.14
N HIS A 773 14.93 -9.33 11.88
CA HIS A 773 13.45 -9.24 11.89
C HIS A 773 12.91 -7.82 11.93
N VAL A 774 13.78 -6.83 12.02
CA VAL A 774 13.42 -5.41 12.00
C VAL A 774 13.96 -4.74 10.73
N VAL A 775 13.10 -4.04 10.04
CA VAL A 775 13.43 -3.31 8.80
C VAL A 775 13.45 -1.82 9.06
N LEU A 776 14.49 -1.11 8.61
CA LEU A 776 14.46 0.34 8.44
C LEU A 776 13.59 0.65 7.21
N TYR A 777 12.30 0.86 7.46
CA TYR A 777 11.30 0.97 6.40
C TYR A 777 11.35 2.34 5.72
N ALA A 778 11.41 3.42 6.49
CA ALA A 778 11.59 4.77 5.98
C ALA A 778 12.80 5.46 6.62
N LEU A 779 13.54 6.21 5.80
CA LEU A 779 14.57 7.17 6.21
C LEU A 779 14.38 8.40 5.35
N LYS A 780 14.10 9.55 5.99
CA LYS A 780 13.69 10.76 5.30
C LYS A 780 14.00 12.00 6.13
N GLN A 781 13.95 13.16 5.52
CA GLN A 781 13.90 14.43 6.25
C GLN A 781 12.56 14.52 7.02
N MET A 782 12.57 15.08 8.22
CA MET A 782 11.38 15.37 8.99
C MET A 782 10.38 16.21 8.18
N GLU A 783 9.08 15.92 8.30
CA GLU A 783 8.04 16.61 7.52
C GLU A 783 7.94 18.08 7.93
N GLY A 784 8.23 18.97 6.95
CA GLY A 784 8.27 20.43 7.12
C GLY A 784 9.38 21.04 6.29
N PHE A 785 9.18 22.25 5.72
CA PHE A 785 10.12 22.85 4.77
C PHE A 785 11.45 23.32 5.39
N TYR A 786 11.51 23.51 6.69
CA TYR A 786 12.64 24.14 7.37
C TYR A 786 13.34 23.22 8.38
N ASP A 787 12.85 21.98 8.53
CA ASP A 787 13.47 21.02 9.43
C ASP A 787 14.56 20.22 8.68
N THR A 788 15.70 20.01 9.31
CA THR A 788 16.83 19.26 8.76
C THR A 788 17.11 17.97 9.51
N ASP A 789 16.31 17.65 10.54
CA ASP A 789 16.44 16.39 11.26
C ASP A 789 15.97 15.23 10.38
N ALA A 790 16.65 14.10 10.52
CA ALA A 790 16.25 12.88 9.84
C ALA A 790 15.23 12.10 10.67
N ILE A 791 14.28 11.46 9.99
CA ILE A 791 13.34 10.51 10.56
C ILE A 791 13.72 9.11 10.09
N ALA A 792 13.92 8.22 11.03
CA ALA A 792 14.13 6.79 10.79
C ALA A 792 12.95 6.00 11.37
N ARG A 793 12.22 5.26 10.53
CA ARG A 793 11.09 4.42 10.94
C ARG A 793 11.44 2.95 10.79
N PHE A 794 11.41 2.27 11.92
CA PHE A 794 11.69 0.84 12.04
C PHE A 794 10.38 0.08 12.22
N VAL A 795 10.29 -1.08 11.58
CA VAL A 795 9.14 -1.98 11.67
C VAL A 795 9.61 -3.37 12.02
N GLU A 796 9.07 -3.93 13.08
CA GLU A 796 9.24 -5.33 13.41
C GLU A 796 8.27 -6.16 12.53
N CYS A 797 8.78 -7.14 11.78
CA CYS A 797 8.07 -7.77 10.66
C CYS A 797 7.72 -9.26 10.91
N GLU A 798 8.05 -9.84 12.04
CA GLU A 798 7.90 -11.28 12.29
C GLU A 798 7.09 -11.62 13.55
N GLY A 799 6.58 -10.60 14.26
CA GLY A 799 5.87 -10.78 15.52
C GLY A 799 6.76 -11.29 16.65
N ARG A 800 8.02 -10.84 16.70
CA ARG A 800 9.02 -11.17 17.72
C ARG A 800 9.48 -9.92 18.44
N GLU A 801 9.66 -9.99 19.75
CA GLU A 801 10.39 -8.94 20.46
C GLU A 801 11.91 -9.13 20.30
N GLY A 802 12.67 -8.03 20.39
CA GLY A 802 14.12 -8.10 20.34
C GLY A 802 14.80 -6.75 20.43
N ASP A 803 16.09 -6.81 20.78
CA ASP A 803 16.95 -5.63 20.82
C ASP A 803 17.52 -5.33 19.43
N VAL A 804 17.53 -4.08 19.08
CA VAL A 804 18.06 -3.57 17.82
C VAL A 804 19.25 -2.68 18.10
N THR A 805 20.34 -2.92 17.38
CA THR A 805 21.51 -2.04 17.35
C THR A 805 21.63 -1.40 16.00
N ILE A 806 21.79 -0.08 15.96
CA ILE A 806 22.04 0.66 14.74
C ILE A 806 23.43 1.27 14.83
N GLU A 807 24.24 1.07 13.78
CA GLU A 807 25.51 1.76 13.61
C GLU A 807 25.39 2.84 12.52
N LEU A 808 25.78 4.04 12.85
CA LEU A 808 25.79 5.21 11.99
C LEU A 808 27.22 5.75 11.91
N PRO A 809 27.69 6.23 10.75
CA PRO A 809 29.03 6.80 10.62
C PRO A 809 29.12 8.26 11.15
N LEU A 810 27.99 8.85 11.54
CA LEU A 810 27.89 10.19 12.12
C LEU A 810 27.29 10.11 13.52
N LYS A 811 27.76 11.00 14.42
CA LYS A 811 27.12 11.20 15.72
C LYS A 811 25.75 11.83 15.54
N VAL A 812 24.75 11.23 16.18
CA VAL A 812 23.39 11.77 16.24
C VAL A 812 22.86 11.72 17.65
N ARG A 813 21.96 12.62 17.97
CA ARG A 813 21.07 12.53 19.12
C ARG A 813 19.73 11.94 18.63
N ALA A 814 19.32 10.82 19.21
CA ALA A 814 18.08 10.12 18.85
C ALA A 814 16.99 10.38 19.90
N THR A 815 15.81 10.74 19.41
CA THR A 815 14.60 10.90 20.21
C THR A 815 13.52 10.01 19.62
N GLU A 816 12.88 9.17 20.41
CA GLU A 816 11.68 8.44 19.97
C GLU A 816 10.52 9.42 19.86
N THR A 817 9.79 9.37 18.75
CA THR A 817 8.63 10.23 18.49
C THR A 817 7.42 9.38 18.14
N THR A 818 6.25 9.98 18.19
CA THR A 818 5.04 9.44 17.58
C THR A 818 5.19 9.45 16.04
N LEU A 819 4.22 8.89 15.31
CA LEU A 819 4.20 8.95 13.84
C LEU A 819 4.11 10.38 13.30
N LEU A 820 3.76 11.36 14.14
CA LEU A 820 3.69 12.78 13.76
C LEU A 820 5.06 13.47 13.73
N GLU A 821 6.15 12.77 14.11
CA GLU A 821 7.55 13.17 14.00
C GLU A 821 8.00 14.30 14.94
N ASP A 822 7.13 15.21 15.33
CA ASP A 822 7.39 16.34 16.23
C ASP A 822 6.89 16.14 17.67
N VAL A 823 6.10 15.09 17.91
CA VAL A 823 5.62 14.74 19.25
C VAL A 823 6.58 13.72 19.87
N SER A 824 7.42 14.19 20.81
CA SER A 824 8.40 13.35 21.50
C SER A 824 7.75 12.35 22.44
N VAL A 825 8.20 11.09 22.38
CA VAL A 825 7.91 10.03 23.36
C VAL A 825 8.98 10.03 24.46
N GLY A 826 10.25 10.20 24.08
CA GLY A 826 11.36 10.29 25.02
C GLY A 826 12.75 10.22 24.35
N PRO A 827 13.80 10.60 25.07
CA PRO A 827 15.16 10.47 24.56
C PRO A 827 15.55 8.98 24.45
N LEU A 828 16.21 8.61 23.34
CA LEU A 828 16.73 7.26 23.15
C LEU A 828 18.22 7.15 23.48
N GLY A 829 19.01 8.17 23.11
CA GLY A 829 20.44 8.19 23.31
C GLY A 829 21.16 9.09 22.31
N GLU A 830 22.47 9.08 22.41
CA GLU A 830 23.34 9.87 21.51
C GLU A 830 24.61 9.07 21.17
N GLY A 831 25.13 9.26 19.98
CA GLY A 831 26.36 8.60 19.52
C GLY A 831 26.29 8.12 18.08
N THR A 832 27.27 7.28 17.72
CA THR A 832 27.33 6.56 16.44
C THR A 832 26.70 5.17 16.52
N THR A 833 26.39 4.72 17.72
CA THR A 833 25.70 3.44 17.95
C THR A 833 24.50 3.70 18.85
N LEU A 834 23.33 3.28 18.38
CA LEU A 834 22.07 3.40 19.11
C LEU A 834 21.53 2.01 19.43
N HIS A 835 20.97 1.86 20.62
CA HIS A 835 20.33 0.62 21.06
C HIS A 835 18.90 0.90 21.49
N PHE A 836 17.97 0.05 21.05
CA PHE A 836 16.57 0.14 21.48
C PHE A 836 15.90 -1.22 21.38
N HIS A 837 14.82 -1.37 22.11
CA HIS A 837 13.98 -2.56 22.10
C HIS A 837 12.79 -2.39 21.16
N MET A 838 12.43 -3.44 20.42
CA MET A 838 11.22 -3.55 19.61
C MET A 838 10.31 -4.63 20.17
N LYS A 839 9.02 -4.29 20.34
CA LYS A 839 7.97 -5.27 20.65
C LYS A 839 7.51 -5.99 19.37
N PRO A 840 6.79 -7.13 19.50
CA PRO A 840 6.17 -7.77 18.36
C PRO A 840 5.30 -6.78 17.55
N TRP A 841 5.48 -6.76 16.22
CA TRP A 841 4.73 -5.91 15.28
C TRP A 841 4.87 -4.40 15.52
N GLU A 842 5.85 -3.97 16.29
CA GLU A 842 5.99 -2.55 16.63
C GLU A 842 6.49 -1.71 15.44
N ILE A 843 5.87 -0.54 15.27
CA ILE A 843 6.36 0.57 14.45
C ILE A 843 7.04 1.56 15.39
N LYS A 844 8.34 1.81 15.21
CA LYS A 844 9.09 2.77 16.02
C LYS A 844 9.68 3.88 15.17
N THR A 845 9.43 5.12 15.55
CA THR A 845 9.91 6.30 14.83
C THR A 845 10.97 7.02 15.66
N LEU A 846 12.14 7.25 15.07
CA LEU A 846 13.24 7.98 15.67
C LEU A 846 13.50 9.27 14.90
N ARG A 847 13.56 10.38 15.61
CA ARG A 847 14.09 11.64 15.13
C ARG A 847 15.59 11.67 15.43
N LEU A 848 16.38 11.87 14.40
CA LEU A 848 17.85 11.88 14.46
C LEU A 848 18.35 13.28 14.17
N THR A 849 18.79 13.98 15.21
CA THR A 849 19.42 15.31 15.11
C THR A 849 20.93 15.12 14.98
N ARG A 850 21.53 15.63 13.91
CA ARG A 850 22.98 15.59 13.71
C ARG A 850 23.67 16.53 14.68
N GLU A 851 24.74 16.05 15.36
CA GLU A 851 25.63 16.91 16.09
C GLU A 851 26.60 17.60 15.11
N GLN A 852 26.73 18.93 15.25
CA GLN A 852 27.63 19.74 14.41
C GLN A 852 29.12 19.45 14.71
#